data_6781fba3fa40725563bc1387c1176614
#
_entry.id   6781fba3fa40725563bc1387c1176614
#
_cell.length_a   1.000
_cell.length_b   1.000
_cell.length_c   1.000
_cell.angle_alpha   90.00
_cell.angle_beta   90.00
_cell.angle_gamma   90.00
#
_symmetry.space_group_name_H-M   'P 1'
#
loop_
_entity.id
_entity.type
_entity.pdbx_description
1 polymer ?
#
loop_
_entity_poly.entity_id
_entity_poly.type
_entity_poly.pdbx_seq_one_letter_code
_entity_poly.pdbx_strand_id
1 'polypeptide(L)'
;MTSVANKIRTELLSVHEMYLLSTFRLPPKQGGVLFGLYYKKDNSRWFEVSVVGKTNKVLIRYLRADGKLHSVNLQNSNLSDGRSHTVLLRVSGLKGSSLSLELYVDCKQLDSNTRLPEMAAVDQGKNEAVEVRTGQKTYLRMQGFVESLKLILGGSISRVGALSECPFQEDESMQNTVSNVINSLFGEQTKALVRQLTLFNQILMELQEDIRDQVKEMSLIRNTIMECQVCGFHEHRSRCNPNPCFSGVDCMETYEYPGYRCGPCPPGFEGNGTHCADINECLYANPCFPGSKCLNIAPGFRCEPCPPGYKGNLVTGVGADYAKASKQICTDVDECNDGNNGGCDPNAICTNTVGSFKCGPCKSGFVEKVPGSCTPQKACESPSHNPCDINGYCLFERNGDISCSCNVGWAGNGNVCGRDTDIDGYPDEPLPCIDNNKHCAQDNCRLTPNSGQEDADNDGIGDQCDDDADGDGIKNVEDNCRLFPNKDQQNSDTDSFGDACDNCPNVPNNDQKDTDHNGEGDACDNDIDGDGIPNGLDNCPKVPNPLQTDRDEDGVGDACDSCPEMSNPTQTDMDSDLVGDACDTNEDSDGDGHQDTKDNCAEIPNSSQLDSDNDGQGDDCDNDDDNDGIPDYLPPGPDNCRLIANPNQKDVDGNGVGDACEEDFDNDTVADPMDVCPESSEVTLTDFRAYQTVILDPEGDAQIDPNWVVLNQGMEIVQTMNSDPGLAVGYTAFNGVDFEGTFHVNTVTDDDYAGFIFAYQDSASFYVVMWKQTEQTYWQATPFRAVAEPSLQLKAVKSKTGPGEYLRNALWHTGNTPGHVKLLWKDPRNVGWKDKTSYRWRLLHRPQVGYIRVLLYEGPQLVADSGVILDTTMRGGRLGVFCFSQENIIWSNLQYRCNDTVPVDFEPFRRVILEQP
;
A
#
# COMPACT_ATOMS: atom_id res chain seq x y z
N MET A 1 14.94 13.48 -9.20
CA MET A 1 16.27 13.19 -8.61
C MET A 1 16.95 14.38 -7.92
N THR A 2 16.81 15.60 -8.39
CA THR A 2 17.44 16.79 -7.75
C THR A 2 16.85 17.09 -6.37
N SER A 3 15.55 16.89 -6.16
CA SER A 3 14.83 17.05 -4.90
C SER A 3 15.31 16.05 -3.83
N VAL A 4 15.36 14.77 -4.18
CA VAL A 4 15.86 13.69 -3.29
C VAL A 4 17.30 13.92 -2.88
N ALA A 5 18.18 14.34 -3.82
CA ALA A 5 19.57 14.63 -3.52
C ALA A 5 19.73 15.82 -2.55
N ASN A 6 18.90 16.84 -2.68
CA ASN A 6 18.89 17.98 -1.76
C ASN A 6 18.38 17.57 -0.37
N LYS A 7 17.35 16.74 -0.29
CA LYS A 7 16.84 16.20 0.97
C LYS A 7 17.92 15.36 1.68
N ILE A 8 18.57 14.44 0.96
CA ILE A 8 19.70 13.66 1.48
C ILE A 8 20.82 14.57 2.01
N ARG A 9 21.15 15.63 1.28
CA ARG A 9 22.18 16.60 1.68
C ARG A 9 21.82 17.29 3.00
N THR A 10 20.60 17.77 3.13
CA THR A 10 20.12 18.47 4.34
C THR A 10 20.13 17.55 5.56
N GLU A 11 19.63 16.34 5.39
CA GLU A 11 19.57 15.34 6.46
C GLU A 11 20.97 14.86 6.91
N LEU A 12 21.90 14.67 5.97
CA LEU A 12 23.29 14.28 6.29
C LEU A 12 24.02 15.29 7.19
N LEU A 13 23.61 16.56 7.18
CA LEU A 13 24.16 17.58 8.10
C LEU A 13 23.68 17.36 9.55
N SER A 14 22.57 16.69 9.76
CA SER A 14 21.95 16.49 11.10
C SER A 14 22.36 15.17 11.76
N VAL A 15 22.64 14.10 11.00
CA VAL A 15 22.77 12.74 11.50
C VAL A 15 24.20 12.34 11.84
N HIS A 16 24.35 11.40 12.78
CA HIS A 16 25.63 10.79 13.20
C HIS A 16 25.93 9.46 12.51
N GLU A 17 24.91 8.82 11.97
CA GLU A 17 24.99 7.53 11.33
C GLU A 17 24.12 7.51 10.08
N MET A 18 24.49 6.69 9.11
CA MET A 18 23.65 6.36 7.95
C MET A 18 23.77 4.87 7.64
N TYR A 19 22.72 4.34 7.02
CA TYR A 19 22.65 2.93 6.64
C TYR A 19 22.29 2.84 5.16
N LEU A 20 22.99 2.00 4.42
CA LEU A 20 22.66 1.63 3.06
C LEU A 20 22.22 0.16 3.07
N LEU A 21 20.94 -0.06 2.82
CA LEU A 21 20.35 -1.39 2.68
C LEU A 21 20.03 -1.61 1.21
N SER A 22 20.45 -2.74 0.66
CA SER A 22 20.14 -3.09 -0.73
C SER A 22 20.07 -4.59 -0.89
N THR A 23 19.03 -5.06 -1.57
CA THR A 23 18.89 -6.41 -2.07
C THR A 23 19.16 -6.39 -3.57
N PHE A 24 20.02 -7.27 -4.05
CA PHE A 24 20.41 -7.31 -5.46
C PHE A 24 20.94 -8.69 -5.85
N ARG A 25 20.87 -8.98 -7.13
CA ARG A 25 21.42 -10.18 -7.78
C ARG A 25 22.54 -9.76 -8.75
N LEU A 26 23.66 -10.43 -8.72
CA LEU A 26 24.81 -10.18 -9.60
C LEU A 26 25.28 -11.46 -10.29
N PRO A 27 25.37 -11.49 -11.62
CA PRO A 27 25.96 -12.60 -12.34
C PRO A 27 27.39 -12.90 -11.89
N PRO A 28 27.88 -14.14 -12.07
CA PRO A 28 29.20 -14.55 -11.61
C PRO A 28 30.33 -13.63 -12.10
N LYS A 29 31.16 -13.16 -11.15
CA LYS A 29 32.30 -12.25 -11.38
C LYS A 29 31.97 -10.84 -11.83
N GLN A 30 30.71 -10.49 -11.94
CA GLN A 30 30.24 -9.14 -12.27
C GLN A 30 30.23 -8.22 -11.03
N GLY A 31 29.99 -6.94 -11.24
CA GLY A 31 29.96 -5.96 -10.15
C GLY A 31 29.69 -4.57 -10.70
N GLY A 32 29.57 -3.60 -9.82
CA GLY A 32 29.36 -2.21 -10.22
C GLY A 32 29.14 -1.31 -9.01
N VAL A 33 28.73 -0.07 -9.26
CA VAL A 33 28.41 0.90 -8.23
C VAL A 33 26.98 0.68 -7.79
N LEU A 34 26.82 0.24 -6.55
CA LEU A 34 25.51 0.06 -5.91
C LEU A 34 24.87 1.40 -5.56
N PHE A 35 25.63 2.31 -5.00
CA PHE A 35 25.16 3.63 -4.60
C PHE A 35 26.29 4.66 -4.61
N GLY A 36 26.03 5.89 -5.04
CA GLY A 36 27.02 6.95 -4.97
C GLY A 36 26.42 8.35 -4.90
N LEU A 37 27.06 9.23 -4.12
CA LEU A 37 26.80 10.66 -4.06
C LEU A 37 27.97 11.41 -4.69
N TYR A 38 27.67 12.23 -5.68
CA TYR A 38 28.64 12.98 -6.48
C TYR A 38 28.30 14.46 -6.53
N TYR A 39 29.33 15.30 -6.58
CA TYR A 39 29.13 16.72 -6.84
C TYR A 39 28.76 16.93 -8.32
N LYS A 40 27.67 17.66 -8.57
CA LYS A 40 27.14 17.85 -9.94
C LYS A 40 28.11 18.65 -10.84
N LYS A 41 28.86 19.59 -10.27
CA LYS A 41 29.70 20.52 -11.02
C LYS A 41 30.96 19.88 -11.64
N ASP A 42 31.66 19.02 -10.91
CA ASP A 42 32.94 18.43 -11.31
C ASP A 42 32.90 16.91 -11.36
N ASN A 43 31.72 16.32 -11.10
CA ASN A 43 31.51 14.88 -11.05
C ASN A 43 32.43 14.15 -10.04
N SER A 44 32.96 14.86 -9.05
CA SER A 44 33.80 14.29 -8.01
C SER A 44 32.96 13.49 -7.00
N ARG A 45 33.53 12.36 -6.51
CA ARG A 45 32.86 11.52 -5.53
C ARG A 45 32.89 12.13 -4.16
N TRP A 46 31.73 12.18 -3.49
CA TRP A 46 31.68 12.42 -2.07
C TRP A 46 31.62 11.10 -1.28
N PHE A 47 30.73 10.18 -1.72
CA PHE A 47 30.62 8.83 -1.14
C PHE A 47 30.20 7.86 -2.23
N GLU A 48 30.76 6.64 -2.24
CA GLU A 48 30.45 5.63 -3.24
C GLU A 48 30.63 4.24 -2.64
N VAL A 49 29.64 3.36 -2.84
CA VAL A 49 29.67 1.95 -2.49
C VAL A 49 29.58 1.13 -3.76
N SER A 50 30.51 0.22 -3.97
CA SER A 50 30.57 -0.64 -5.17
C SER A 50 30.90 -2.08 -4.80
N VAL A 51 30.30 -3.02 -5.53
CA VAL A 51 30.59 -4.45 -5.43
C VAL A 51 31.61 -4.82 -6.50
N VAL A 52 32.67 -5.52 -6.11
CA VAL A 52 33.71 -5.98 -7.02
C VAL A 52 33.69 -7.51 -7.06
N GLY A 53 32.84 -8.06 -7.91
CA GLY A 53 32.59 -9.51 -7.98
C GLY A 53 33.82 -10.36 -8.38
N LYS A 54 34.74 -9.82 -9.17
CA LYS A 54 36.00 -10.52 -9.53
C LYS A 54 36.90 -10.83 -8.33
N THR A 55 36.81 -10.08 -7.25
CA THR A 55 37.65 -10.19 -6.04
C THR A 55 36.85 -10.38 -4.77
N ASN A 56 35.53 -10.55 -4.87
CA ASN A 56 34.61 -10.72 -3.75
C ASN A 56 34.79 -9.67 -2.66
N LYS A 57 34.72 -8.39 -3.04
CA LYS A 57 34.90 -7.24 -2.12
C LYS A 57 33.82 -6.20 -2.30
N VAL A 58 33.42 -5.60 -1.19
CA VAL A 58 32.67 -4.34 -1.20
C VAL A 58 33.68 -3.20 -1.02
N LEU A 59 33.73 -2.33 -2.01
CA LEU A 59 34.62 -1.20 -2.06
C LEU A 59 33.89 0.08 -1.72
N ILE A 60 34.26 0.71 -0.63
CA ILE A 60 33.70 2.01 -0.21
C ILE A 60 34.75 3.08 -0.50
N ARG A 61 34.32 4.17 -1.14
CA ARG A 61 35.14 5.35 -1.41
C ARG A 61 34.45 6.58 -0.87
N TYR A 62 35.17 7.40 -0.13
CA TYR A 62 34.63 8.65 0.40
C TYR A 62 35.68 9.77 0.41
N LEU A 63 35.17 10.99 0.37
CA LEU A 63 35.99 12.18 0.45
C LEU A 63 36.37 12.45 1.92
N ARG A 64 37.63 12.57 2.23
CA ARG A 64 38.14 12.91 3.56
C ARG A 64 38.04 14.42 3.81
N ALA A 65 38.08 14.81 5.09
CA ALA A 65 38.08 16.22 5.51
C ALA A 65 39.28 17.00 4.93
N ASP A 66 40.41 16.33 4.60
CA ASP A 66 41.58 16.94 3.93
C ASP A 66 41.44 17.07 2.40
N GLY A 67 40.26 16.74 1.83
CA GLY A 67 39.98 16.84 0.41
C GLY A 67 40.51 15.68 -0.44
N LYS A 68 41.09 14.64 0.16
CA LYS A 68 41.62 13.47 -0.56
C LYS A 68 40.57 12.33 -0.57
N LEU A 69 40.51 11.57 -1.64
CA LEU A 69 39.69 10.38 -1.72
C LEU A 69 40.31 9.22 -0.91
N HIS A 70 39.52 8.65 -0.01
CA HIS A 70 39.86 7.45 0.73
C HIS A 70 39.14 6.23 0.18
N SER A 71 39.77 5.05 0.18
CA SER A 71 39.19 3.81 -0.31
C SER A 71 39.33 2.71 0.72
N VAL A 72 38.26 2.06 1.08
CA VAL A 72 38.18 0.96 2.03
C VAL A 72 37.66 -0.27 1.31
N ASN A 73 38.33 -1.41 1.46
CA ASN A 73 37.85 -2.70 0.95
C ASN A 73 37.36 -3.54 2.12
N LEU A 74 36.10 -3.89 2.12
CA LEU A 74 35.52 -4.88 3.02
C LEU A 74 35.38 -6.21 2.26
N GLN A 75 35.80 -7.30 2.91
CA GLN A 75 35.73 -8.63 2.31
C GLN A 75 34.30 -9.17 2.44
N ASN A 76 33.84 -9.92 1.46
CA ASN A 76 32.52 -10.55 1.46
C ASN A 76 32.61 -12.04 1.10
N SER A 77 31.50 -12.75 1.28
CA SER A 77 31.28 -14.14 0.92
C SER A 77 30.75 -14.26 -0.46
N ASN A 78 31.20 -13.83 -1.54
CA ASN A 78 30.70 -14.00 -2.90
C ASN A 78 29.29 -13.42 -3.15
N LEU A 79 29.21 -12.12 -3.36
CA LEU A 79 27.98 -11.40 -3.73
C LEU A 79 27.69 -11.42 -5.24
N SER A 80 28.45 -12.18 -6.01
CA SER A 80 28.27 -12.35 -7.44
C SER A 80 28.29 -13.83 -7.79
N ASP A 81 27.29 -14.55 -7.34
CA ASP A 81 27.07 -15.97 -7.56
C ASP A 81 25.78 -16.28 -8.34
N GLY A 82 25.04 -15.26 -8.71
CA GLY A 82 23.77 -15.37 -9.41
C GLY A 82 22.56 -15.43 -8.48
N ARG A 83 22.75 -15.39 -7.15
CA ARG A 83 21.67 -15.40 -6.18
C ARG A 83 21.38 -14.01 -5.65
N SER A 84 20.16 -13.80 -5.15
CA SER A 84 19.81 -12.59 -4.44
C SER A 84 20.53 -12.47 -3.10
N HIS A 85 21.12 -11.33 -2.82
CA HIS A 85 21.83 -11.05 -1.58
C HIS A 85 21.39 -9.73 -0.99
N THR A 86 21.10 -9.72 0.30
CA THR A 86 20.79 -8.49 1.04
C THR A 86 22.04 -7.96 1.74
N VAL A 87 22.45 -6.76 1.39
CA VAL A 87 23.63 -6.08 1.95
C VAL A 87 23.17 -4.89 2.77
N LEU A 88 23.59 -4.85 4.03
CA LEU A 88 23.48 -3.69 4.91
C LEU A 88 24.85 -3.13 5.23
N LEU A 89 25.11 -1.89 4.85
CA LEU A 89 26.31 -1.14 5.22
C LEU A 89 25.94 -0.06 6.24
N ARG A 90 26.44 -0.18 7.46
CA ARG A 90 26.37 0.86 8.49
C ARG A 90 27.59 1.77 8.39
N VAL A 91 27.36 3.05 8.37
CA VAL A 91 28.39 4.10 8.40
C VAL A 91 28.15 4.95 9.63
N SER A 92 29.00 4.87 10.62
CA SER A 92 28.89 5.62 11.88
C SER A 92 30.06 6.55 12.09
N GLY A 93 29.87 7.59 12.90
CA GLY A 93 30.90 8.60 13.15
C GLY A 93 30.95 9.71 12.11
N LEU A 94 29.87 10.00 11.39
CA LEU A 94 29.80 11.04 10.34
C LEU A 94 30.15 12.45 10.83
N LYS A 95 29.95 12.71 12.13
CA LYS A 95 30.29 13.98 12.80
C LYS A 95 31.45 13.84 13.82
N GLY A 96 32.11 12.71 13.82
CA GLY A 96 33.20 12.39 14.73
C GLY A 96 34.56 12.56 14.06
N SER A 97 35.62 12.51 14.86
CA SER A 97 36.99 12.54 14.37
C SER A 97 37.48 11.22 13.70
N SER A 98 36.65 10.21 13.71
CA SER A 98 36.89 8.92 13.05
C SER A 98 35.59 8.27 12.56
N LEU A 99 35.67 7.67 11.37
CA LEU A 99 34.56 6.94 10.74
C LEU A 99 34.67 5.45 11.09
N SER A 100 33.54 4.76 11.18
CA SER A 100 33.46 3.30 11.31
C SER A 100 32.50 2.75 10.26
N LEU A 101 32.89 1.65 9.63
CA LEU A 101 32.08 0.94 8.61
C LEU A 101 31.87 -0.50 9.08
N GLU A 102 30.62 -0.96 9.01
CA GLU A 102 30.25 -2.34 9.33
C GLU A 102 29.41 -2.88 8.16
N LEU A 103 29.80 -4.05 7.67
CA LEU A 103 29.16 -4.73 6.55
C LEU A 103 28.44 -5.98 7.04
N TYR A 104 27.17 -6.07 6.74
CA TYR A 104 26.33 -7.25 6.95
C TYR A 104 25.87 -7.75 5.58
N VAL A 105 25.92 -9.04 5.40
CA VAL A 105 25.42 -9.72 4.19
C VAL A 105 24.56 -10.88 4.64
N ASP A 106 23.35 -10.98 4.07
CA ASP A 106 22.38 -12.01 4.41
C ASP A 106 22.25 -12.19 5.93
N CYS A 107 22.04 -11.03 6.59
CA CYS A 107 21.87 -10.91 8.04
C CYS A 107 23.07 -11.31 8.92
N LYS A 108 24.23 -11.58 8.34
CA LYS A 108 25.46 -11.88 9.09
C LYS A 108 26.45 -10.74 8.96
N GLN A 109 27.01 -10.29 10.09
CA GLN A 109 28.12 -9.33 10.05
C GLN A 109 29.36 -10.04 9.51
N LEU A 110 29.82 -9.61 8.35
CA LEU A 110 30.96 -10.23 7.68
C LEU A 110 32.29 -9.50 7.89
N ASP A 111 32.23 -8.18 7.92
CA ASP A 111 33.46 -7.40 8.07
C ASP A 111 33.17 -6.03 8.71
N SER A 112 34.16 -5.46 9.36
CA SER A 112 34.10 -4.14 9.95
C SER A 112 35.44 -3.45 9.92
N ASN A 113 35.45 -2.15 9.76
CA ASN A 113 36.64 -1.33 9.83
C ASN A 113 36.38 -0.08 10.65
N THR A 114 37.09 0.07 11.74
CA THR A 114 36.95 1.16 12.71
C THR A 114 38.15 2.10 12.69
N ARG A 115 37.99 3.30 13.20
CA ARG A 115 39.04 4.34 13.25
C ARG A 115 39.56 4.77 11.88
N LEU A 116 38.67 4.81 10.92
CA LEU A 116 38.95 5.37 9.60
C LEU A 116 39.08 6.90 9.65
N PRO A 117 39.82 7.52 8.69
CA PRO A 117 39.92 8.96 8.59
C PRO A 117 38.56 9.65 8.51
N GLU A 118 38.46 10.81 9.11
CA GLU A 118 37.26 11.64 9.11
C GLU A 118 36.77 11.94 7.68
N MET A 119 35.46 11.84 7.48
CA MET A 119 34.79 12.13 6.22
C MET A 119 34.54 13.63 6.07
N ALA A 120 34.69 14.16 4.88
CA ALA A 120 34.35 15.55 4.59
C ALA A 120 32.87 15.82 4.84
N ALA A 121 32.57 16.95 5.48
CA ALA A 121 31.18 17.41 5.54
C ALA A 121 30.64 17.66 4.12
N VAL A 122 29.39 17.30 3.88
CA VAL A 122 28.73 17.43 2.56
C VAL A 122 28.72 18.87 2.05
N ASP A 123 28.91 19.83 2.94
CA ASP A 123 28.83 21.30 2.71
C ASP A 123 30.12 22.08 2.92
N GLN A 124 31.29 21.43 2.86
CA GLN A 124 32.58 22.15 3.04
C GLN A 124 32.76 23.31 2.04
N GLY A 125 32.15 24.47 2.35
CA GLY A 125 32.45 25.77 1.72
C GLY A 125 31.99 25.95 0.28
N LYS A 126 31.22 25.09 -0.29
CA LYS A 126 30.70 25.18 -1.65
C LYS A 126 29.21 24.84 -1.67
N ASN A 127 28.38 25.79 -2.06
CA ASN A 127 26.97 25.61 -2.37
C ASN A 127 26.81 24.79 -3.67
N GLU A 128 27.35 23.55 -3.69
CA GLU A 128 27.36 22.70 -4.86
C GLU A 128 26.25 21.63 -4.71
N ALA A 129 25.41 21.50 -5.73
CA ALA A 129 24.40 20.47 -5.80
C ALA A 129 25.05 19.08 -5.81
N VAL A 130 24.47 18.14 -5.05
CA VAL A 130 24.86 16.72 -5.04
C VAL A 130 23.88 15.93 -5.91
N GLU A 131 24.34 14.85 -6.49
CA GLU A 131 23.57 13.96 -7.34
C GLU A 131 23.73 12.53 -6.87
N VAL A 132 22.62 11.78 -6.83
CA VAL A 132 22.59 10.35 -6.51
C VAL A 132 22.70 9.56 -7.80
N ARG A 133 23.60 8.57 -7.87
CA ARG A 133 23.78 7.73 -9.04
C ARG A 133 24.17 6.30 -8.64
N THR A 134 23.80 5.35 -9.48
CA THR A 134 24.28 3.96 -9.42
C THR A 134 25.50 3.70 -10.32
N GLY A 135 26.16 4.75 -10.82
CA GLY A 135 27.38 4.66 -11.62
C GLY A 135 27.82 6.01 -12.16
N GLN A 136 29.06 6.11 -12.63
CA GLN A 136 29.51 7.28 -13.40
C GLN A 136 29.13 7.11 -14.88
N LYS A 137 28.87 8.21 -15.60
CA LYS A 137 28.51 8.23 -17.03
C LYS A 137 29.40 7.38 -17.97
N THR A 138 30.57 6.95 -17.55
CA THR A 138 31.54 6.26 -18.41
C THR A 138 32.14 4.94 -17.87
N TYR A 139 31.99 4.62 -16.58
CA TYR A 139 32.58 3.39 -16.02
C TYR A 139 31.83 2.88 -14.79
N LEU A 140 31.64 1.57 -14.69
CA LEU A 140 31.13 0.85 -13.53
C LEU A 140 29.62 1.00 -13.25
N ARG A 141 28.76 0.93 -14.25
CA ARG A 141 27.35 0.62 -14.02
C ARG A 141 27.25 -0.71 -13.26
N MET A 142 26.22 -0.86 -12.44
CA MET A 142 25.90 -2.13 -11.80
C MET A 142 25.52 -3.10 -12.92
N GLN A 143 26.17 -4.23 -13.00
CA GLN A 143 25.87 -5.29 -13.94
C GLN A 143 25.12 -6.37 -13.18
N GLY A 144 23.81 -6.20 -13.01
CA GLY A 144 22.93 -7.07 -12.26
C GLY A 144 21.67 -6.35 -11.86
N PHE A 145 20.72 -7.08 -11.36
CA PHE A 145 19.43 -6.58 -10.90
C PHE A 145 19.52 -6.05 -9.46
N VAL A 146 18.93 -4.90 -9.17
CA VAL A 146 18.82 -4.33 -7.83
C VAL A 146 17.34 -4.32 -7.46
N GLU A 147 16.92 -5.24 -6.61
CA GLU A 147 15.54 -5.41 -6.15
C GLU A 147 15.13 -4.26 -5.21
N SER A 148 16.00 -3.88 -4.30
CA SER A 148 15.73 -2.77 -3.40
C SER A 148 16.98 -1.97 -3.08
N LEU A 149 16.84 -0.66 -2.90
CA LEU A 149 17.93 0.22 -2.47
C LEU A 149 17.36 1.30 -1.54
N LYS A 150 17.64 1.18 -0.25
CA LYS A 150 17.19 2.12 0.78
C LYS A 150 18.39 2.83 1.41
N LEU A 151 18.35 4.15 1.51
CA LEU A 151 19.30 4.95 2.29
C LEU A 151 18.59 5.52 3.50
N ILE A 152 19.00 5.09 4.69
CA ILE A 152 18.40 5.49 5.96
C ILE A 152 19.37 6.43 6.66
N LEU A 153 18.89 7.61 7.02
CA LEU A 153 19.67 8.67 7.63
C LEU A 153 19.28 8.83 9.10
N GLY A 154 20.20 8.49 9.99
CA GLY A 154 19.95 8.49 11.44
C GLY A 154 19.24 7.22 11.93
N GLY A 155 18.80 7.23 13.18
CA GLY A 155 18.18 6.08 13.84
C GLY A 155 19.17 5.11 14.46
N SER A 156 18.73 3.89 14.74
CA SER A 156 19.55 2.79 15.27
C SER A 156 19.44 1.57 14.36
N ILE A 157 20.41 0.68 14.43
CA ILE A 157 20.42 -0.56 13.64
C ILE A 157 19.14 -1.40 13.81
N SER A 158 18.45 -1.24 14.92
CA SER A 158 17.18 -1.91 15.22
C SER A 158 15.97 -1.40 14.43
N ARG A 159 16.04 -0.17 13.94
CA ARG A 159 15.00 0.45 13.12
C ARG A 159 15.27 0.34 11.62
N VAL A 160 16.37 -0.28 11.26
CA VAL A 160 16.72 -0.54 9.87
C VAL A 160 16.12 -1.89 9.50
N GLY A 161 15.01 -1.92 8.78
CA GLY A 161 14.13 -3.07 8.51
C GLY A 161 14.79 -4.39 8.05
N ALA A 162 16.10 -4.38 7.77
CA ALA A 162 16.86 -5.57 7.40
C ALA A 162 16.86 -6.71 8.43
N LEU A 163 16.57 -6.43 9.70
CA LEU A 163 16.51 -7.46 10.74
C LEU A 163 15.14 -8.12 10.88
N SER A 164 14.08 -7.47 10.42
CA SER A 164 12.74 -8.04 10.35
C SER A 164 12.53 -8.91 9.11
N GLU A 165 13.24 -8.63 8.03
CA GLU A 165 13.20 -9.36 6.76
C GLU A 165 14.10 -10.60 6.73
N CYS A 166 14.78 -10.94 7.84
CA CYS A 166 15.71 -12.07 7.91
C CYS A 166 15.04 -13.32 8.51
N PRO A 167 14.80 -14.38 7.76
CA PRO A 167 14.23 -15.61 8.31
C PRO A 167 15.20 -16.24 9.34
N PHE A 168 14.66 -16.55 10.52
CA PHE A 168 15.38 -17.23 11.59
C PHE A 168 15.65 -18.68 11.19
N GLN A 169 16.87 -19.01 10.76
CA GLN A 169 17.33 -20.39 10.78
C GLN A 169 17.92 -20.70 12.17
N GLU A 170 17.39 -21.73 12.80
CA GLU A 170 17.89 -22.23 14.09
C GLU A 170 19.29 -22.83 13.94
N ASP A 171 20.29 -22.03 14.20
CA ASP A 171 21.69 -22.49 14.34
C ASP A 171 22.22 -22.02 15.68
N GLU A 172 22.72 -22.95 16.51
CA GLU A 172 23.19 -22.69 17.90
C GLU A 172 24.28 -21.59 17.99
N SER A 173 24.92 -21.25 16.89
CA SER A 173 25.88 -20.13 16.83
C SER A 173 25.21 -18.74 16.84
N MET A 174 23.94 -18.67 16.54
CA MET A 174 23.18 -17.42 16.50
C MET A 174 22.72 -16.93 17.88
N GLN A 175 22.56 -17.82 18.86
CA GLN A 175 22.10 -17.39 20.21
C GLN A 175 23.04 -16.36 20.84
N ASN A 176 24.34 -16.44 20.58
CA ASN A 176 25.28 -15.45 21.08
C ASN A 176 25.25 -14.12 20.31
N THR A 177 24.92 -14.16 19.02
CA THR A 177 24.83 -12.95 18.18
C THR A 177 23.50 -12.24 18.40
N VAL A 178 22.40 -12.99 18.51
CA VAL A 178 21.06 -12.47 18.87
C VAL A 178 21.08 -11.93 20.28
N SER A 179 21.71 -12.59 21.23
CA SER A 179 21.86 -12.09 22.61
C SER A 179 22.67 -10.79 22.65
N ASN A 180 23.71 -10.65 21.83
CA ASN A 180 24.49 -9.41 21.73
C ASN A 180 23.74 -8.29 21.00
N VAL A 181 22.94 -8.63 20.00
CA VAL A 181 22.06 -7.68 19.27
C VAL A 181 20.89 -7.26 20.15
N ILE A 182 20.22 -8.18 20.81
CA ILE A 182 19.17 -7.89 21.81
C ILE A 182 19.76 -7.05 22.94
N ASN A 183 20.93 -7.35 23.42
CA ASN A 183 21.62 -6.56 24.45
C ASN A 183 22.03 -5.15 24.02
N SER A 184 22.17 -4.87 22.72
CA SER A 184 22.38 -3.53 22.18
C SER A 184 21.09 -2.80 21.80
N LEU A 185 20.01 -3.53 21.56
CA LEU A 185 18.71 -3.05 21.04
C LEU A 185 17.78 -2.52 22.10
N PHE A 186 17.83 -3.11 23.28
CA PHE A 186 16.96 -2.70 24.38
C PHE A 186 17.75 -1.92 25.44
N GLY A 187 17.29 -0.71 25.72
CA GLY A 187 17.90 0.12 26.76
C GLY A 187 17.88 -0.57 28.15
N GLU A 188 18.62 -0.05 29.10
CA GLU A 188 18.84 -0.60 30.46
C GLU A 188 17.54 -0.99 31.17
N GLN A 189 16.44 -0.28 30.90
CA GLN A 189 15.13 -0.55 31.53
C GLN A 189 14.52 -1.88 31.05
N THR A 190 14.66 -2.24 29.79
CA THR A 190 14.13 -3.51 29.25
C THR A 190 15.00 -4.69 29.65
N LYS A 191 16.32 -4.47 29.79
CA LYS A 191 17.24 -5.47 30.38
C LYS A 191 16.86 -5.77 31.84
N ALA A 192 16.47 -4.74 32.60
CA ALA A 192 16.00 -4.89 33.96
C ALA A 192 14.67 -5.70 34.03
N LEU A 193 13.74 -5.45 33.11
CA LEU A 193 12.46 -6.15 33.02
C LEU A 193 12.63 -7.64 32.66
N VAL A 194 13.49 -7.95 31.70
CA VAL A 194 13.78 -9.34 31.32
C VAL A 194 14.48 -10.09 32.46
N ARG A 195 15.41 -9.44 33.18
CA ARG A 195 16.02 -10.02 34.38
C ARG A 195 15.00 -10.24 35.50
N GLN A 196 14.07 -9.29 35.71
CA GLN A 196 13.01 -9.46 36.69
C GLN A 196 12.04 -10.59 36.32
N LEU A 197 11.65 -10.73 35.06
CA LEU A 197 10.80 -11.84 34.59
C LEU A 197 11.48 -13.21 34.70
N THR A 198 12.79 -13.26 34.44
CA THR A 198 13.57 -14.50 34.61
C THR A 198 13.70 -14.86 36.07
N LEU A 199 13.98 -13.88 36.94
CA LEU A 199 14.05 -14.06 38.39
C LEU A 199 12.69 -14.46 38.98
N PHE A 200 11.61 -13.83 38.49
CA PHE A 200 10.23 -14.15 38.90
C PHE A 200 9.83 -15.59 38.54
N ASN A 201 10.18 -16.05 37.35
CA ASN A 201 9.97 -17.46 36.94
C ASN A 201 10.81 -18.45 37.79
N GLN A 202 12.02 -18.07 38.17
CA GLN A 202 12.87 -18.87 39.01
C GLN A 202 12.30 -18.97 40.45
N ILE A 203 11.84 -17.84 41.01
CA ILE A 203 11.16 -17.78 42.29
C ILE A 203 9.83 -18.59 42.29
N LEU A 204 9.08 -18.54 41.20
CA LEU A 204 7.86 -19.36 41.06
C LEU A 204 8.16 -20.88 41.04
N MET A 205 9.26 -21.28 40.44
CA MET A 205 9.69 -22.69 40.44
C MET A 205 10.14 -23.12 41.83
N GLU A 206 10.91 -22.29 42.53
CA GLU A 206 11.36 -22.54 43.91
C GLU A 206 10.16 -22.57 44.87
N LEU A 207 9.20 -21.65 44.77
CA LEU A 207 7.96 -21.64 45.54
C LEU A 207 7.08 -22.91 45.29
N GLN A 208 7.07 -23.42 44.10
CA GLN A 208 6.37 -24.67 43.78
C GLN A 208 7.03 -25.91 44.41
N GLU A 209 8.35 -25.91 44.54
CA GLU A 209 9.09 -26.95 45.25
C GLU A 209 8.89 -26.86 46.79
N ASP A 210 8.99 -25.64 47.37
CA ASP A 210 8.76 -25.41 48.78
C ASP A 210 7.33 -25.74 49.25
N ILE A 211 6.31 -25.43 48.43
CA ILE A 211 4.91 -25.81 48.72
C ILE A 211 4.77 -27.34 48.70
N ARG A 212 5.48 -28.03 47.80
CA ARG A 212 5.44 -29.47 47.67
C ARG A 212 6.08 -30.17 48.85
N ASP A 213 7.14 -29.59 49.46
CA ASP A 213 7.85 -30.10 50.62
C ASP A 213 7.11 -29.74 51.92
N GLN A 214 6.51 -28.57 52.02
CA GLN A 214 5.63 -28.21 53.16
C GLN A 214 4.39 -29.11 53.24
N VAL A 215 3.81 -29.54 52.11
CA VAL A 215 2.69 -30.48 52.08
C VAL A 215 3.13 -31.89 52.54
N LYS A 216 4.38 -32.29 52.28
CA LYS A 216 4.97 -33.53 52.78
C LYS A 216 5.20 -33.46 54.29
N GLU A 217 5.73 -32.34 54.79
CA GLU A 217 5.94 -32.13 56.25
C GLU A 217 4.64 -32.06 57.03
N MET A 218 3.60 -31.36 56.52
CA MET A 218 2.29 -31.34 57.12
C MET A 218 1.63 -32.70 57.20
N SER A 219 1.88 -33.55 56.19
CA SER A 219 1.40 -34.92 56.21
C SER A 219 2.10 -35.80 57.26
N LEU A 220 3.41 -35.56 57.46
CA LEU A 220 4.18 -36.24 58.50
C LEU A 220 3.77 -35.77 59.91
N ILE A 221 3.57 -34.45 60.12
CA ILE A 221 3.10 -33.88 61.39
C ILE A 221 1.68 -34.40 61.78
N ARG A 222 0.77 -34.48 60.82
CA ARG A 222 -0.57 -35.02 60.95
C ARG A 222 -0.52 -36.48 61.41
N ASN A 223 0.37 -37.31 60.89
CA ASN A 223 0.52 -38.70 61.26
C ASN A 223 1.14 -38.84 62.66
N THR A 224 2.08 -37.98 63.05
CA THR A 224 2.71 -37.98 64.40
C THR A 224 1.76 -37.52 65.51
N ILE A 225 0.85 -36.57 65.23
CA ILE A 225 -0.16 -36.10 66.19
C ILE A 225 -1.27 -37.14 66.44
N MET A 226 -1.54 -38.01 65.45
CA MET A 226 -2.55 -39.06 65.61
C MET A 226 -2.05 -40.25 66.45
N GLU A 227 -0.73 -40.41 66.65
CA GLU A 227 -0.17 -41.53 67.44
C GLU A 227 0.14 -41.19 68.89
N CYS A 228 -0.01 -39.93 69.33
CA CYS A 228 0.31 -39.52 70.67
C CYS A 228 -0.92 -39.53 71.62
N GLN A 229 -1.18 -40.69 72.25
CA GLN A 229 -2.29 -40.90 73.19
C GLN A 229 -1.98 -40.49 74.63
N VAL A 230 -0.85 -39.88 74.96
CA VAL A 230 -0.48 -39.55 76.34
C VAL A 230 0.24 -38.19 76.42
N CYS A 231 -0.49 -37.10 76.46
CA CYS A 231 0.03 -35.81 77.02
C CYS A 231 -1.09 -35.07 77.77
N GLY A 232 -1.13 -35.29 79.02
CA GLY A 232 -1.96 -34.53 79.92
C GLY A 232 -1.33 -33.18 80.24
N PHE A 233 -2.09 -32.11 80.04
CA PHE A 233 -1.68 -30.75 80.39
C PHE A 233 -2.27 -30.35 81.76
N HIS A 234 -1.39 -29.94 82.62
CA HIS A 234 -1.76 -29.24 83.85
C HIS A 234 -2.00 -27.76 83.54
N GLU A 235 -3.17 -27.28 84.00
CA GLU A 235 -3.52 -25.86 83.95
C GLU A 235 -2.65 -25.00 84.86
N HIS A 236 -1.78 -24.17 84.32
CA HIS A 236 -1.27 -22.97 84.93
C HIS A 236 -2.09 -21.79 84.49
N ARG A 237 -2.79 -21.06 85.41
CA ARG A 237 -3.44 -19.80 85.17
C ARG A 237 -2.39 -18.76 84.72
N SER A 238 -2.35 -18.42 83.48
CA SER A 238 -1.55 -17.32 82.97
C SER A 238 -2.05 -15.96 83.45
N ARG A 239 -1.15 -15.03 83.81
CA ARG A 239 -1.46 -13.63 84.23
C ARG A 239 -1.83 -12.78 82.97
N CYS A 240 -1.68 -13.29 81.76
CA CYS A 240 -2.18 -12.69 80.57
C CYS A 240 -3.60 -13.15 80.18
N ASN A 241 -4.32 -13.79 81.07
CA ASN A 241 -5.70 -14.20 80.81
C ASN A 241 -6.61 -13.73 82.05
N PRO A 242 -7.49 -12.72 81.85
CA PRO A 242 -7.77 -11.98 80.64
C PRO A 242 -6.60 -11.08 80.19
N ASN A 243 -6.36 -10.87 78.95
CA ASN A 243 -5.28 -10.04 78.45
C ASN A 243 -5.48 -8.56 78.86
N PRO A 244 -4.53 -7.98 79.61
CA PRO A 244 -4.62 -6.61 80.08
C PRO A 244 -4.13 -5.56 79.13
N CYS A 245 -3.57 -6.00 77.97
CA CYS A 245 -3.06 -5.12 76.96
C CYS A 245 -4.15 -4.68 75.99
N PHE A 246 -3.87 -3.65 75.16
CA PHE A 246 -4.77 -3.16 74.14
C PHE A 246 -5.15 -4.29 73.19
N SER A 247 -6.33 -4.29 72.63
CA SER A 247 -6.83 -5.33 71.76
C SER A 247 -5.87 -5.50 70.56
N GLY A 248 -5.35 -6.71 70.38
CA GLY A 248 -4.39 -7.06 69.29
C GLY A 248 -2.92 -6.86 69.72
N VAL A 249 -2.62 -6.49 70.96
CA VAL A 249 -1.25 -6.41 71.47
C VAL A 249 -0.93 -7.65 72.26
N ASP A 250 0.22 -8.25 71.95
CA ASP A 250 0.71 -9.42 72.69
C ASP A 250 1.04 -9.14 74.16
N CYS A 251 0.58 -9.99 75.04
CA CYS A 251 0.88 -9.93 76.46
C CYS A 251 1.98 -10.98 76.76
N MET A 252 3.09 -10.50 77.36
CA MET A 252 4.19 -11.35 77.80
C MET A 252 4.26 -11.36 79.34
N GLU A 253 4.34 -12.54 79.88
CA GLU A 253 4.51 -12.70 81.35
C GLU A 253 5.93 -12.33 81.77
N THR A 254 6.04 -11.56 82.86
CA THR A 254 7.33 -11.16 83.38
C THR A 254 7.37 -11.45 84.88
N TYR A 255 8.58 -11.54 85.41
CA TYR A 255 8.78 -11.77 86.86
C TYR A 255 8.73 -10.48 87.74
N GLU A 256 8.71 -9.34 87.04
CA GLU A 256 8.59 -8.03 87.73
C GLU A 256 7.13 -7.59 87.83
N TYR A 257 6.77 -6.86 88.93
CA TYR A 257 5.45 -6.30 89.08
C TYR A 257 5.13 -5.36 87.86
N PRO A 258 3.96 -5.44 87.19
CA PRO A 258 2.71 -6.16 87.57
C PRO A 258 2.61 -7.60 87.10
N GLY A 259 3.69 -8.19 86.66
CA GLY A 259 3.75 -9.60 86.19
C GLY A 259 3.44 -9.86 84.71
N TYR A 260 3.26 -8.79 83.93
CA TYR A 260 3.07 -8.81 82.52
C TYR A 260 3.69 -7.57 81.88
N ARG A 261 4.02 -7.68 80.57
CA ARG A 261 4.45 -6.57 79.73
C ARG A 261 3.72 -6.64 78.45
N CYS A 262 3.19 -5.50 78.00
CA CYS A 262 2.53 -5.40 76.74
C CYS A 262 3.57 -5.14 75.61
N GLY A 263 3.37 -5.72 74.52
CA GLY A 263 4.09 -5.42 73.26
C GLY A 263 3.82 -3.99 72.75
N PRO A 264 4.47 -3.58 71.65
CA PRO A 264 4.18 -2.29 71.05
C PRO A 264 2.74 -2.23 70.49
N CYS A 265 2.21 -1.01 70.34
CA CYS A 265 0.89 -0.81 69.75
C CYS A 265 0.82 -1.37 68.33
N PRO A 266 -0.37 -1.80 67.90
CA PRO A 266 -0.55 -2.26 66.53
C PRO A 266 -0.23 -1.14 65.54
N PRO A 267 0.14 -1.48 64.25
CA PRO A 267 0.35 -0.47 63.22
C PRO A 267 -0.82 0.49 63.09
N GLY A 268 -0.54 1.80 63.01
CA GLY A 268 -1.54 2.86 62.98
C GLY A 268 -1.89 3.47 64.36
N PHE A 269 -1.38 2.90 65.45
CA PHE A 269 -1.60 3.41 66.80
C PHE A 269 -0.26 3.74 67.50
N GLU A 270 -0.26 4.75 68.35
CA GLU A 270 0.87 5.08 69.21
C GLU A 270 0.49 4.97 70.65
N GLY A 271 1.45 4.56 71.52
CA GLY A 271 1.21 4.42 72.93
C GLY A 271 2.15 3.40 73.60
N ASN A 272 1.76 2.96 74.81
CA ASN A 272 2.59 2.09 75.69
C ASN A 272 2.16 0.61 75.64
N GLY A 273 1.31 0.21 74.72
CA GLY A 273 0.83 -1.15 74.57
C GLY A 273 -0.39 -1.50 75.43
N THR A 274 -0.60 -0.79 76.57
CA THR A 274 -1.85 -0.87 77.40
C THR A 274 -2.90 0.12 76.92
N HIS A 275 -2.43 1.28 76.41
CA HIS A 275 -3.24 2.35 75.81
C HIS A 275 -2.58 2.71 74.52
N CYS A 276 -3.31 2.57 73.40
CA CYS A 276 -2.91 2.90 72.09
C CYS A 276 -3.92 3.89 71.49
N ALA A 277 -3.46 5.05 71.05
CA ALA A 277 -4.26 6.08 70.39
C ALA A 277 -3.98 6.05 68.85
N ASP A 278 -5.02 6.32 68.08
CA ASP A 278 -4.94 6.40 66.60
C ASP A 278 -4.01 7.54 66.16
N ILE A 279 -3.15 7.28 65.24
CA ILE A 279 -2.24 8.23 64.60
C ILE A 279 -3.03 8.97 63.55
N ASN A 280 -3.08 10.29 63.61
CA ASN A 280 -3.72 11.04 62.50
C ASN A 280 -2.73 11.29 61.37
N GLU A 281 -2.69 10.36 60.39
CA GLU A 281 -1.77 10.40 59.25
C GLU A 281 -2.01 11.62 58.38
N CYS A 282 -3.23 12.11 58.30
CA CYS A 282 -3.58 13.31 57.53
C CYS A 282 -2.85 14.57 58.02
N LEU A 283 -2.66 14.72 59.33
CA LEU A 283 -1.92 15.83 59.93
C LEU A 283 -0.41 15.66 59.85
N TYR A 284 0.07 14.42 59.99
CA TYR A 284 1.51 14.11 60.03
C TYR A 284 2.21 14.08 58.69
N ALA A 285 1.53 13.59 57.66
CA ALA A 285 2.18 13.25 56.36
C ALA A 285 1.55 13.92 55.16
N ASN A 286 0.32 14.43 55.28
CA ASN A 286 -0.46 14.97 54.15
C ASN A 286 -0.36 14.09 52.90
N PRO A 287 -0.88 12.83 52.97
CA PRO A 287 -0.66 11.83 51.93
C PRO A 287 -1.48 12.02 50.65
N CYS A 288 -2.51 12.89 50.72
CA CYS A 288 -3.45 13.06 49.60
C CYS A 288 -3.01 14.18 48.66
N PHE A 289 -3.45 14.09 47.40
CA PHE A 289 -3.19 15.09 46.38
C PHE A 289 -3.80 16.46 46.76
N PRO A 290 -3.14 17.59 46.46
CA PRO A 290 -3.72 18.90 46.68
C PRO A 290 -5.09 19.03 45.99
N GLY A 291 -6.15 19.26 46.79
CA GLY A 291 -7.53 19.30 46.32
C GLY A 291 -8.34 18.02 46.62
N SER A 292 -7.70 16.90 46.98
CA SER A 292 -8.35 15.72 47.51
C SER A 292 -8.37 15.76 49.01
N LYS A 293 -9.51 15.41 49.63
CA LYS A 293 -9.65 15.43 51.10
C LYS A 293 -9.05 14.17 51.70
N CYS A 294 -8.30 14.37 52.77
CA CYS A 294 -7.78 13.28 53.60
C CYS A 294 -8.73 12.97 54.76
N LEU A 295 -9.11 11.70 54.85
CA LEU A 295 -9.97 11.19 55.92
C LEU A 295 -9.14 10.30 56.84
N ASN A 296 -9.00 10.70 58.09
CA ASN A 296 -8.41 9.87 59.14
C ASN A 296 -9.46 8.87 59.65
N ILE A 297 -9.16 7.58 59.54
CA ILE A 297 -10.06 6.48 59.91
C ILE A 297 -9.24 5.43 60.64
N ALA A 298 -9.39 5.34 61.98
CA ALA A 298 -8.63 4.35 62.74
C ALA A 298 -8.72 2.92 62.13
N PRO A 299 -7.60 2.26 61.99
CA PRO A 299 -6.22 2.56 62.39
C PRO A 299 -5.37 3.30 61.34
N GLY A 300 -5.93 3.96 60.34
CA GLY A 300 -5.19 4.59 59.26
C GLY A 300 -5.93 5.72 58.58
N PHE A 301 -5.68 5.93 57.31
CA PHE A 301 -6.22 7.02 56.51
C PHE A 301 -6.75 6.56 55.15
N ARG A 302 -7.55 7.40 54.53
CA ARG A 302 -8.02 7.25 53.15
C ARG A 302 -8.08 8.63 52.49
N CYS A 303 -7.58 8.69 51.25
CA CYS A 303 -7.78 9.85 50.41
C CYS A 303 -9.12 9.74 49.65
N GLU A 304 -9.79 10.86 49.45
CA GLU A 304 -10.89 10.95 48.50
C GLU A 304 -10.34 10.78 47.07
N PRO A 305 -11.16 10.41 46.04
CA PRO A 305 -10.76 10.36 44.66
C PRO A 305 -10.07 11.64 44.20
N CYS A 306 -9.30 11.55 43.12
CA CYS A 306 -8.70 12.73 42.48
C CYS A 306 -9.78 13.78 42.15
N PRO A 307 -9.45 15.07 42.17
CA PRO A 307 -10.38 16.11 41.74
C PRO A 307 -10.84 15.89 40.28
N PRO A 308 -11.99 16.46 39.86
CA PRO A 308 -12.40 16.45 38.47
C PRO A 308 -11.28 16.95 37.54
N GLY A 309 -11.10 16.33 36.40
CA GLY A 309 -10.00 16.58 35.45
C GLY A 309 -8.70 15.85 35.79
N TYR A 310 -8.69 15.05 36.85
CA TYR A 310 -7.51 14.24 37.22
C TYR A 310 -7.86 12.76 37.42
N LYS A 311 -6.94 11.89 37.08
CA LYS A 311 -7.02 10.43 37.22
C LYS A 311 -5.91 9.91 38.11
N GLY A 312 -6.23 9.01 39.02
CA GLY A 312 -5.23 8.39 39.90
C GLY A 312 -5.81 7.37 40.85
N ASN A 313 -4.93 6.64 41.52
CA ASN A 313 -5.33 5.60 42.44
C ASN A 313 -5.84 6.15 43.77
N LEU A 314 -6.84 5.48 44.34
CA LEU A 314 -7.24 5.69 45.74
C LEU A 314 -6.13 5.21 46.66
N VAL A 315 -5.62 6.09 47.51
CA VAL A 315 -4.60 5.76 48.53
C VAL A 315 -5.29 5.56 49.89
N THR A 316 -5.11 4.38 50.43
CA THR A 316 -5.52 4.00 51.79
C THR A 316 -4.35 3.30 52.46
N GLY A 317 -4.13 3.53 53.72
CA GLY A 317 -3.03 2.88 54.45
C GLY A 317 -3.09 3.09 55.93
N VAL A 318 -2.13 2.51 56.63
CA VAL A 318 -2.05 2.50 58.08
C VAL A 318 -0.64 2.91 58.51
N GLY A 319 -0.54 3.93 59.35
CA GLY A 319 0.68 4.40 59.98
C GLY A 319 1.39 5.55 59.27
N ALA A 320 2.02 6.41 60.05
CA ALA A 320 2.65 7.65 59.57
C ALA A 320 3.78 7.42 58.54
N ASP A 321 4.53 6.33 58.62
CA ASP A 321 5.61 6.04 57.67
C ASP A 321 5.07 5.59 56.31
N TYR A 322 3.96 4.83 56.30
CA TYR A 322 3.27 4.50 55.05
C TYR A 322 2.68 5.74 54.38
N ALA A 323 2.08 6.63 55.17
CA ALA A 323 1.51 7.89 54.68
C ALA A 323 2.57 8.85 54.11
N LYS A 324 3.81 8.81 54.60
CA LYS A 324 4.94 9.54 54.03
C LYS A 324 5.46 8.93 52.71
N ALA A 325 5.54 7.60 52.66
CA ALA A 325 6.07 6.86 51.53
C ALA A 325 5.08 6.75 50.36
N SER A 326 3.78 6.64 50.67
CA SER A 326 2.71 6.36 49.70
C SER A 326 1.79 7.57 49.57
N LYS A 327 2.19 8.53 48.72
CA LYS A 327 1.36 9.71 48.44
C LYS A 327 0.42 9.45 47.26
N GLN A 328 -0.78 10.03 47.33
CA GLN A 328 -1.70 10.02 46.20
C GLN A 328 -1.11 10.85 45.06
N ILE A 329 -1.01 10.21 43.88
CA ILE A 329 -0.61 10.87 42.65
C ILE A 329 -1.85 10.94 41.76
N CYS A 330 -2.24 12.15 41.40
CA CYS A 330 -3.29 12.41 40.43
C CYS A 330 -2.63 13.01 39.17
N THR A 331 -2.75 12.33 38.08
CA THR A 331 -2.30 12.79 36.76
C THR A 331 -3.45 13.49 36.07
N ASP A 332 -3.13 14.49 35.32
CA ASP A 332 -4.07 15.20 34.46
C ASP A 332 -4.73 14.20 33.49
N VAL A 333 -6.02 14.36 33.28
CA VAL A 333 -6.76 13.61 32.26
C VAL A 333 -6.67 14.45 31.00
N ASP A 334 -6.19 13.85 29.94
CA ASP A 334 -6.28 14.48 28.62
C ASP A 334 -7.70 14.25 28.10
N GLU A 335 -8.57 15.25 28.30
CA GLU A 335 -9.97 15.16 27.89
C GLU A 335 -10.09 15.26 26.36
N CYS A 336 -9.08 15.78 25.68
CA CYS A 336 -9.07 15.83 24.23
C CYS A 336 -8.83 14.46 23.59
N ASN A 337 -8.35 13.50 24.37
CA ASN A 337 -8.00 12.14 23.96
C ASN A 337 -8.92 11.09 24.62
N ASP A 338 -10.16 11.48 24.94
CA ASP A 338 -11.14 10.64 25.62
C ASP A 338 -12.12 9.92 24.65
N GLY A 339 -11.93 10.07 23.33
CA GLY A 339 -12.83 9.58 22.30
C GLY A 339 -14.08 10.44 22.08
N ASN A 340 -14.20 11.56 22.82
CA ASN A 340 -15.32 12.51 22.73
C ASN A 340 -14.83 13.95 22.58
N ASN A 341 -13.59 14.13 22.17
CA ASN A 341 -12.94 15.43 21.96
C ASN A 341 -13.14 16.39 23.16
N GLY A 342 -13.17 15.86 24.39
CA GLY A 342 -13.42 16.64 25.61
C GLY A 342 -14.83 17.21 25.71
N GLY A 343 -15.75 16.87 24.83
CA GLY A 343 -17.08 17.47 24.68
C GLY A 343 -17.10 18.73 23.81
N CYS A 344 -15.99 19.04 23.10
CA CYS A 344 -15.96 20.00 22.01
C CYS A 344 -16.66 19.40 20.77
N ASP A 345 -16.97 20.26 19.79
CA ASP A 345 -17.42 19.74 18.48
C ASP A 345 -16.32 18.80 17.91
N PRO A 346 -16.66 17.64 17.35
CA PRO A 346 -15.69 16.70 16.81
C PRO A 346 -14.71 17.32 15.80
N ASN A 347 -15.16 18.35 15.10
CA ASN A 347 -14.38 19.07 14.09
C ASN A 347 -13.75 20.37 14.64
N ALA A 348 -13.72 20.55 15.96
CA ALA A 348 -13.01 21.65 16.62
C ALA A 348 -11.66 21.15 17.15
N ILE A 349 -10.69 22.04 17.20
CA ILE A 349 -9.40 21.77 17.83
C ILE A 349 -9.63 21.76 19.34
N CYS A 350 -9.33 20.64 20.00
CA CYS A 350 -9.32 20.55 21.46
C CYS A 350 -7.88 20.74 21.95
N THR A 351 -7.71 21.50 23.01
CA THR A 351 -6.41 21.70 23.65
C THR A 351 -6.48 21.31 25.09
N ASN A 352 -5.77 20.26 25.48
CA ASN A 352 -5.69 19.84 26.89
C ASN A 352 -4.97 20.89 27.75
N THR A 353 -5.49 21.12 28.92
CA THR A 353 -4.91 22.02 29.93
C THR A 353 -4.93 21.33 31.29
N VAL A 354 -4.06 21.73 32.18
CA VAL A 354 -3.93 21.09 33.51
C VAL A 354 -5.25 21.15 34.29
N GLY A 355 -5.90 20.00 34.48
CA GLY A 355 -7.18 19.82 35.18
C GLY A 355 -8.41 20.19 34.34
N SER A 356 -8.30 20.41 33.03
CA SER A 356 -9.40 20.77 32.15
C SER A 356 -8.95 20.84 30.70
N PHE A 357 -9.84 21.18 29.80
CA PHE A 357 -9.58 21.35 28.34
C PHE A 357 -10.16 22.68 27.85
N LYS A 358 -9.80 23.03 26.63
CA LYS A 358 -10.32 24.23 25.96
C LYS A 358 -10.63 23.91 24.50
N CYS A 359 -11.83 24.22 24.06
CA CYS A 359 -12.20 24.18 22.65
C CYS A 359 -11.61 25.39 21.91
N GLY A 360 -10.92 25.11 20.84
CA GLY A 360 -10.31 26.07 19.92
C GLY A 360 -11.15 26.27 18.65
N PRO A 361 -10.55 26.83 17.60
CA PRO A 361 -11.21 27.01 16.30
C PRO A 361 -11.52 25.66 15.64
N CYS A 362 -12.36 25.70 14.59
CA CYS A 362 -12.62 24.55 13.77
C CYS A 362 -11.34 24.03 13.06
N LYS A 363 -11.28 22.72 12.87
CA LYS A 363 -10.23 22.06 12.08
C LYS A 363 -10.26 22.55 10.64
N SER A 364 -9.18 22.30 9.88
CA SER A 364 -9.10 22.59 8.46
C SER A 364 -10.27 21.94 7.71
N GLY A 365 -10.88 22.70 6.77
CA GLY A 365 -12.08 22.25 6.07
C GLY A 365 -13.43 22.50 6.77
N PHE A 366 -13.43 23.04 8.00
CA PHE A 366 -14.64 23.35 8.76
C PHE A 366 -14.70 24.81 9.18
N VAL A 367 -15.91 25.36 9.27
CA VAL A 367 -16.16 26.74 9.73
C VAL A 367 -17.20 26.78 10.83
N GLU A 368 -16.99 27.67 11.77
CA GLU A 368 -17.94 27.95 12.84
C GLU A 368 -19.07 28.82 12.30
N LYS A 369 -20.21 28.19 11.94
CA LYS A 369 -21.46 28.92 11.55
C LYS A 369 -22.36 29.24 12.75
N VAL A 370 -22.28 28.42 13.77
CA VAL A 370 -22.99 28.60 15.05
C VAL A 370 -21.90 28.49 16.14
N PRO A 371 -21.90 29.38 17.17
CA PRO A 371 -20.89 29.30 18.22
C PRO A 371 -20.78 27.91 18.85
N GLY A 372 -19.59 27.35 18.79
CA GLY A 372 -19.27 26.01 19.30
C GLY A 372 -19.64 24.83 18.41
N SER A 373 -20.07 25.07 17.15
CA SER A 373 -20.35 24.01 16.18
C SER A 373 -19.56 24.22 14.89
N CYS A 374 -18.80 23.24 14.49
CA CYS A 374 -18.02 23.23 13.26
C CYS A 374 -18.77 22.49 12.16
N THR A 375 -19.08 23.19 11.11
CA THR A 375 -19.75 22.61 9.93
C THR A 375 -18.79 22.56 8.77
N PRO A 376 -18.83 21.51 7.91
CA PRO A 376 -17.96 21.43 6.75
C PRO A 376 -17.97 22.71 5.95
N GLN A 377 -16.80 23.24 5.67
CA GLN A 377 -16.66 24.37 4.78
C GLN A 377 -16.93 23.88 3.36
N LYS A 378 -18.07 24.21 2.82
CA LYS A 378 -18.39 23.95 1.40
C LYS A 378 -17.61 24.93 0.51
N ALA A 379 -16.30 24.81 0.52
CA ALA A 379 -15.42 25.71 -0.23
C ALA A 379 -15.60 25.58 -1.74
N CYS A 380 -16.10 24.42 -2.19
CA CYS A 380 -16.34 24.14 -3.60
C CYS A 380 -17.68 24.70 -4.13
N GLU A 381 -18.60 25.14 -3.26
CA GLU A 381 -19.93 25.63 -3.68
C GLU A 381 -19.98 27.14 -4.03
N SER A 382 -18.92 27.89 -3.75
CA SER A 382 -18.89 29.33 -4.03
C SER A 382 -17.71 29.70 -4.91
N PRO A 383 -17.94 30.34 -6.08
CA PRO A 383 -16.88 30.84 -6.96
C PRO A 383 -15.89 31.79 -6.30
N SER A 384 -16.29 32.43 -5.19
CA SER A 384 -15.46 33.37 -4.44
C SER A 384 -14.52 32.71 -3.41
N HIS A 385 -14.64 31.40 -3.18
CA HIS A 385 -13.85 30.66 -2.20
C HIS A 385 -13.26 29.36 -2.77
N ASN A 386 -13.30 29.17 -4.09
CA ASN A 386 -12.62 28.04 -4.73
C ASN A 386 -11.10 28.29 -4.68
N PRO A 387 -10.30 27.45 -3.99
CA PRO A 387 -8.86 27.60 -3.92
C PRO A 387 -8.16 27.19 -5.22
N CYS A 388 -8.85 26.49 -6.12
CA CYS A 388 -8.32 25.95 -7.35
C CYS A 388 -8.26 27.00 -8.47
N ASP A 389 -7.51 26.69 -9.55
CA ASP A 389 -7.46 27.50 -10.76
C ASP A 389 -8.88 27.73 -11.33
N ILE A 390 -9.07 28.81 -12.11
CA ILE A 390 -10.33 29.12 -12.79
C ILE A 390 -10.76 28.00 -13.75
N ASN A 391 -9.81 27.27 -14.28
CA ASN A 391 -9.98 26.11 -15.15
C ASN A 391 -9.83 24.78 -14.36
N GLY A 392 -9.88 24.85 -13.05
CA GLY A 392 -9.85 23.71 -12.14
C GLY A 392 -11.16 23.53 -11.39
N TYR A 393 -11.31 22.38 -10.79
CA TYR A 393 -12.40 22.06 -9.86
C TYR A 393 -11.83 21.48 -8.58
N CYS A 394 -12.56 21.60 -7.49
CA CYS A 394 -12.12 21.03 -6.23
C CYS A 394 -12.90 19.74 -5.91
N LEU A 395 -12.18 18.80 -5.28
CA LEU A 395 -12.69 17.57 -4.73
C LEU A 395 -12.52 17.60 -3.21
N PHE A 396 -13.45 16.98 -2.49
CA PHE A 396 -13.29 16.70 -1.06
C PHE A 396 -12.76 15.28 -0.92
N GLU A 397 -11.63 15.16 -0.23
CA GLU A 397 -11.06 13.87 0.15
C GLU A 397 -11.77 13.30 1.39
N ARG A 398 -11.59 12.00 1.68
CA ARG A 398 -12.21 11.34 2.85
C ARG A 398 -11.83 12.01 4.17
N ASN A 399 -10.58 12.42 4.33
CA ASN A 399 -10.07 13.12 5.50
C ASN A 399 -10.60 14.58 5.66
N GLY A 400 -11.47 15.03 4.74
CA GLY A 400 -12.03 16.39 4.75
C GLY A 400 -11.15 17.46 4.11
N ASP A 401 -9.99 17.10 3.59
CA ASP A 401 -9.11 17.97 2.84
C ASP A 401 -9.67 18.29 1.44
N ILE A 402 -9.16 19.35 0.83
CA ILE A 402 -9.57 19.77 -0.51
C ILE A 402 -8.41 19.56 -1.46
N SER A 403 -8.61 18.71 -2.45
CA SER A 403 -7.72 18.59 -3.60
C SER A 403 -8.25 19.38 -4.80
N CYS A 404 -7.32 19.84 -5.63
CA CYS A 404 -7.64 20.55 -6.85
C CYS A 404 -7.24 19.71 -8.06
N SER A 405 -8.10 19.67 -9.08
CA SER A 405 -7.84 19.02 -10.35
C SER A 405 -8.20 19.95 -11.51
N CYS A 406 -7.46 19.87 -12.61
CA CYS A 406 -7.76 20.66 -13.79
C CYS A 406 -8.97 20.09 -14.55
N ASN A 407 -9.78 20.97 -15.15
CA ASN A 407 -10.87 20.59 -16.03
C ASN A 407 -10.34 19.91 -17.29
N VAL A 408 -11.15 19.09 -17.95
CA VAL A 408 -10.79 18.46 -19.24
C VAL A 408 -10.36 19.51 -20.26
N GLY A 409 -9.27 19.27 -20.98
CA GLY A 409 -8.63 20.21 -21.89
C GLY A 409 -7.67 21.21 -21.21
N TRP A 410 -7.38 20.97 -19.94
CA TRP A 410 -6.42 21.71 -19.12
C TRP A 410 -5.58 20.74 -18.31
N ALA A 411 -4.30 20.99 -18.16
CA ALA A 411 -3.38 20.18 -17.37
C ALA A 411 -2.62 21.04 -16.35
N GLY A 412 -2.14 20.42 -15.28
CA GLY A 412 -1.42 21.08 -14.21
C GLY A 412 -1.66 20.41 -12.87
N ASN A 413 -1.36 21.12 -11.77
CA ASN A 413 -1.55 20.60 -10.41
C ASN A 413 -2.91 20.98 -9.78
N GLY A 414 -3.86 21.47 -10.59
CA GLY A 414 -5.18 21.92 -10.13
C GLY A 414 -5.20 23.34 -9.52
N ASN A 415 -4.11 23.78 -8.89
CA ASN A 415 -3.94 25.17 -8.42
C ASN A 415 -3.46 26.11 -9.53
N VAL A 416 -2.80 25.55 -10.52
CA VAL A 416 -2.41 26.21 -11.77
C VAL A 416 -2.73 25.25 -12.90
N CYS A 417 -3.60 25.68 -13.83
CA CYS A 417 -4.02 24.89 -14.98
C CYS A 417 -3.68 25.60 -16.29
N GLY A 418 -2.89 24.98 -17.15
CA GLY A 418 -2.58 25.40 -18.52
C GLY A 418 -3.42 24.67 -19.54
N ARG A 419 -3.49 25.22 -20.75
CA ARG A 419 -4.17 24.56 -21.84
C ARG A 419 -3.46 23.24 -22.19
N ASP A 420 -4.23 22.21 -22.43
CA ASP A 420 -3.84 20.89 -22.88
C ASP A 420 -4.65 20.56 -24.14
N THR A 421 -3.99 20.60 -25.29
CA THR A 421 -4.70 20.54 -26.58
C THR A 421 -5.07 19.14 -27.00
N ASP A 422 -4.24 18.15 -26.71
CA ASP A 422 -4.47 16.75 -27.05
C ASP A 422 -4.95 15.89 -25.86
N ILE A 423 -5.05 16.51 -24.70
CA ILE A 423 -5.67 15.96 -23.50
C ILE A 423 -4.92 14.73 -22.96
N ASP A 424 -3.61 14.79 -22.95
CA ASP A 424 -2.75 13.72 -22.43
C ASP A 424 -2.34 13.93 -20.95
N GLY A 425 -2.70 15.10 -20.40
CA GLY A 425 -2.38 15.49 -19.01
C GLY A 425 -1.16 16.38 -18.87
N TYR A 426 -0.56 16.84 -19.98
CA TYR A 426 0.52 17.81 -19.99
C TYR A 426 0.11 19.13 -20.67
N PRO A 427 0.52 20.29 -20.14
CA PRO A 427 0.10 21.56 -20.71
C PRO A 427 0.94 21.96 -21.96
N ASP A 428 0.29 22.59 -22.94
CA ASP A 428 0.93 23.14 -24.15
C ASP A 428 2.16 24.01 -23.85
N GLU A 429 2.20 24.68 -22.69
CA GLU A 429 3.24 25.59 -22.24
C GLU A 429 3.62 25.29 -20.78
N PRO A 430 4.88 25.42 -20.38
CA PRO A 430 5.32 25.06 -19.03
C PRO A 430 4.68 25.97 -17.97
N LEU A 431 4.20 25.39 -16.87
CA LEU A 431 3.49 26.12 -15.81
C LEU A 431 4.39 26.45 -14.60
N PRO A 432 4.14 27.59 -13.92
CA PRO A 432 4.92 28.00 -12.76
C PRO A 432 4.47 27.32 -11.46
N CYS A 433 4.38 26.00 -11.43
CA CYS A 433 4.00 25.26 -10.23
C CYS A 433 5.12 25.25 -9.18
N ILE A 434 4.73 25.36 -7.90
CA ILE A 434 5.68 25.44 -6.78
C ILE A 434 6.16 24.04 -6.37
N ASP A 435 5.38 23.01 -6.61
CA ASP A 435 5.52 21.66 -6.10
C ASP A 435 6.29 20.68 -7.00
N ASN A 436 6.90 21.12 -8.09
CA ASN A 436 7.56 20.27 -9.08
C ASN A 436 6.67 19.13 -9.62
N ASN A 437 5.39 19.35 -9.74
CA ASN A 437 4.47 18.39 -10.32
C ASN A 437 4.85 18.15 -11.79
N LYS A 438 4.94 16.88 -12.20
CA LYS A 438 5.29 16.50 -13.59
C LYS A 438 4.28 17.05 -14.60
N HIS A 439 3.02 17.11 -14.25
CA HIS A 439 1.93 17.65 -15.08
C HIS A 439 1.97 19.18 -15.25
N CYS A 440 2.99 19.86 -14.74
CA CYS A 440 3.26 21.26 -15.00
C CYS A 440 4.43 21.48 -15.98
N ALA A 441 5.08 20.39 -16.42
CA ALA A 441 6.07 20.42 -17.48
C ALA A 441 5.39 20.64 -18.83
N GLN A 442 6.10 21.25 -19.76
CA GLN A 442 5.60 21.42 -21.13
C GLN A 442 5.46 20.06 -21.82
N ASP A 443 4.36 19.88 -22.52
CA ASP A 443 4.13 18.76 -23.41
C ASP A 443 5.11 18.79 -24.61
N ASN A 444 5.72 17.64 -24.89
CA ASN A 444 6.68 17.45 -25.97
C ASN A 444 6.05 17.03 -27.30
N CYS A 445 4.72 16.73 -27.31
CA CYS A 445 3.94 16.37 -28.52
C CYS A 445 2.55 17.01 -28.58
N ARG A 446 2.38 18.27 -28.44
CA ARG A 446 1.17 19.10 -28.26
C ARG A 446 -0.11 18.75 -29.05
N LEU A 447 -0.05 17.88 -30.05
CA LEU A 447 -1.17 17.51 -30.92
C LEU A 447 -1.40 15.99 -31.01
N THR A 448 -0.51 15.20 -30.41
CA THR A 448 -0.56 13.74 -30.41
C THR A 448 -0.36 13.26 -28.99
N PRO A 449 -1.38 12.72 -28.34
CA PRO A 449 -1.28 12.39 -26.92
C PRO A 449 -0.20 11.35 -26.65
N ASN A 450 0.66 11.64 -25.68
CA ASN A 450 1.75 10.78 -25.22
C ASN A 450 2.00 11.00 -23.72
N SER A 451 1.10 10.53 -22.90
CA SER A 451 1.09 10.78 -21.44
C SER A 451 2.35 10.32 -20.67
N GLY A 452 3.21 9.54 -21.29
CA GLY A 452 4.53 9.17 -20.76
C GLY A 452 5.59 10.22 -21.01
N GLN A 453 5.42 11.06 -22.03
CA GLN A 453 6.37 12.10 -22.45
C GLN A 453 7.76 11.51 -22.78
N GLU A 454 7.78 10.32 -23.38
CA GLU A 454 8.99 9.65 -23.84
C GLU A 454 9.68 10.52 -24.91
N ASP A 455 11.00 10.62 -24.84
CA ASP A 455 11.88 11.41 -25.71
C ASP A 455 13.25 10.71 -25.68
N ALA A 456 13.46 9.78 -26.62
CA ALA A 456 14.58 8.85 -26.60
C ALA A 456 15.92 9.53 -26.88
N ASP A 457 15.97 10.51 -27.79
CA ASP A 457 17.19 11.26 -28.12
C ASP A 457 17.38 12.52 -27.27
N ASN A 458 16.36 12.92 -26.49
CA ASN A 458 16.33 14.08 -25.64
C ASN A 458 16.49 15.42 -26.40
N ASP A 459 15.89 15.55 -27.56
CA ASP A 459 15.90 16.78 -28.36
C ASP A 459 14.76 17.73 -28.00
N GLY A 460 13.76 17.24 -27.22
CA GLY A 460 12.60 17.97 -26.74
C GLY A 460 11.35 17.78 -27.58
N ILE A 461 11.39 16.91 -28.60
CA ILE A 461 10.24 16.40 -29.33
C ILE A 461 9.98 14.99 -28.83
N GLY A 462 8.71 14.66 -28.50
CA GLY A 462 8.39 13.33 -27.99
C GLY A 462 8.37 12.26 -29.09
N ASP A 463 8.71 11.03 -28.73
CA ASP A 463 8.83 9.88 -29.64
C ASP A 463 7.58 9.65 -30.51
N GLN A 464 6.40 10.02 -30.03
CA GLN A 464 5.13 9.84 -30.73
C GLN A 464 4.95 10.83 -31.89
N CYS A 465 5.63 11.96 -31.87
CA CYS A 465 5.51 13.02 -32.87
C CYS A 465 6.84 13.35 -33.57
N ASP A 466 7.92 12.65 -33.22
CA ASP A 466 9.19 12.74 -33.92
C ASP A 466 9.26 11.81 -35.11
N ASP A 467 9.86 12.27 -36.20
CA ASP A 467 10.11 11.49 -37.42
C ASP A 467 11.37 10.59 -37.28
N ASP A 468 12.27 10.86 -36.30
CA ASP A 468 13.58 10.23 -36.07
C ASP A 468 13.82 10.19 -34.54
N ALA A 469 13.00 9.39 -33.84
CA ALA A 469 12.83 9.42 -32.40
C ALA A 469 14.10 9.12 -31.58
N ASP A 470 15.08 8.45 -32.14
CA ASP A 470 16.37 8.19 -31.49
C ASP A 470 17.53 9.06 -32.01
N GLY A 471 17.26 9.93 -32.99
CA GLY A 471 18.20 10.90 -33.50
C GLY A 471 19.40 10.29 -34.24
N ASP A 472 19.27 9.08 -34.75
CA ASP A 472 20.37 8.40 -35.43
C ASP A 472 20.52 8.78 -36.91
N GLY A 473 19.49 9.44 -37.46
CA GLY A 473 19.40 9.92 -38.83
C GLY A 473 18.67 8.97 -39.79
N ILE A 474 18.07 7.91 -39.29
CA ILE A 474 17.15 7.02 -40.01
C ILE A 474 15.72 7.36 -39.52
N LYS A 475 14.80 7.49 -40.47
CA LYS A 475 13.42 7.82 -40.09
C LYS A 475 12.73 6.61 -39.49
N ASN A 476 11.87 6.80 -38.51
CA ASN A 476 11.11 5.74 -37.82
C ASN A 476 10.44 4.73 -38.75
N VAL A 477 10.01 5.14 -39.94
CA VAL A 477 9.35 4.25 -40.94
C VAL A 477 10.31 3.32 -41.65
N GLU A 478 11.60 3.62 -41.63
CA GLU A 478 12.69 2.87 -42.26
C GLU A 478 13.62 2.22 -41.24
N ASP A 479 13.39 2.55 -39.93
CA ASP A 479 14.25 2.16 -38.84
C ASP A 479 13.75 0.91 -38.16
N ASN A 480 14.64 -0.08 -38.01
CA ASN A 480 14.37 -1.33 -37.31
C ASN A 480 14.61 -1.27 -35.79
N CYS A 481 15.05 -0.12 -35.25
CA CYS A 481 15.22 0.15 -33.82
C CYS A 481 14.79 1.58 -33.45
N ARG A 482 13.62 1.97 -33.78
CA ARG A 482 13.04 3.31 -33.73
C ARG A 482 13.35 4.16 -32.47
N LEU A 483 13.68 3.53 -31.36
CA LEU A 483 13.96 4.17 -30.08
C LEU A 483 15.40 3.93 -29.59
N PHE A 484 16.24 3.32 -30.43
CA PHE A 484 17.60 2.93 -30.06
C PHE A 484 18.57 3.21 -31.22
N PRO A 485 19.46 4.19 -31.12
CA PRO A 485 20.32 4.60 -32.24
C PRO A 485 21.14 3.44 -32.82
N ASN A 486 20.88 3.08 -34.08
CA ASN A 486 21.55 1.97 -34.74
C ASN A 486 21.77 2.21 -36.26
N LYS A 487 22.55 3.21 -36.63
CA LYS A 487 22.84 3.63 -38.02
C LYS A 487 23.21 2.52 -39.00
N ASP A 488 23.66 1.38 -38.52
CA ASP A 488 24.04 0.24 -39.36
C ASP A 488 22.87 -0.66 -39.70
N GLN A 489 21.73 -0.48 -39.00
CA GLN A 489 20.49 -1.23 -39.24
C GLN A 489 20.69 -2.75 -39.27
N GLN A 490 21.69 -3.24 -38.47
CA GLN A 490 21.99 -4.66 -38.42
C GLN A 490 20.82 -5.41 -37.78
N ASN A 491 20.45 -6.50 -38.41
CA ASN A 491 19.46 -7.45 -37.94
C ASN A 491 19.98 -8.86 -38.23
N SER A 492 20.26 -9.66 -37.23
CA SER A 492 20.93 -10.96 -37.35
C SER A 492 19.97 -12.12 -37.53
N ASP A 493 18.69 -11.94 -37.35
CA ASP A 493 17.67 -12.95 -37.59
C ASP A 493 16.64 -12.52 -38.65
N THR A 494 15.38 -12.91 -38.55
CA THR A 494 14.38 -12.66 -39.61
C THR A 494 13.19 -11.85 -39.15
N ASP A 495 13.22 -11.36 -37.91
CA ASP A 495 12.13 -10.51 -37.42
C ASP A 495 12.28 -9.03 -37.84
N SER A 496 11.45 -8.14 -37.30
CA SER A 496 11.45 -6.72 -37.70
C SER A 496 12.30 -5.83 -36.84
N PHE A 497 12.96 -6.37 -35.80
CA PHE A 497 13.79 -5.61 -34.87
C PHE A 497 15.27 -5.73 -35.24
N GLY A 498 16.00 -4.64 -35.02
CA GLY A 498 17.45 -4.63 -35.21
C GLY A 498 18.19 -5.14 -33.97
N ASP A 499 19.37 -5.73 -34.17
CA ASP A 499 20.21 -6.30 -33.10
C ASP A 499 20.42 -5.35 -31.88
N ALA A 500 20.29 -4.05 -32.13
CA ALA A 500 20.53 -3.04 -31.06
C ALA A 500 19.37 -2.92 -30.06
N CYS A 501 18.17 -3.21 -30.49
CA CYS A 501 16.94 -3.11 -29.70
C CYS A 501 16.24 -4.45 -29.49
N ASP A 502 16.66 -5.49 -30.18
CA ASP A 502 16.12 -6.82 -30.09
C ASP A 502 16.57 -7.51 -28.80
N ASN A 503 15.60 -7.97 -28.01
CA ASN A 503 15.87 -8.71 -26.79
C ASN A 503 16.25 -10.19 -27.02
N CYS A 504 16.10 -10.68 -28.28
CA CYS A 504 16.58 -12.01 -28.74
C CYS A 504 17.31 -11.94 -30.09
N PRO A 505 18.46 -11.28 -30.26
CA PRO A 505 19.07 -10.92 -31.52
C PRO A 505 19.41 -12.07 -32.49
N ASN A 506 19.11 -13.31 -32.19
CA ASN A 506 19.38 -14.49 -32.99
C ASN A 506 18.19 -15.46 -33.05
N VAL A 507 17.05 -15.08 -32.47
CA VAL A 507 15.83 -15.88 -32.39
C VAL A 507 14.65 -14.97 -32.70
N PRO A 508 14.01 -15.09 -33.88
CA PRO A 508 12.95 -14.18 -34.27
C PRO A 508 11.81 -14.12 -33.22
N ASN A 509 11.50 -12.94 -32.73
CA ASN A 509 10.46 -12.69 -31.74
C ASN A 509 9.83 -11.31 -31.92
N ASN A 510 9.01 -11.12 -32.93
CA ASN A 510 8.38 -9.84 -33.24
C ASN A 510 7.49 -9.26 -32.10
N ASP A 511 7.16 -10.02 -31.11
CA ASP A 511 6.42 -9.57 -29.93
C ASP A 511 7.31 -8.93 -28.86
N GLN A 512 8.65 -9.14 -28.95
CA GLN A 512 9.65 -8.60 -28.03
C GLN A 512 9.29 -8.79 -26.57
N LYS A 513 8.55 -9.86 -26.25
CA LYS A 513 8.06 -10.14 -24.92
C LYS A 513 9.21 -10.52 -23.99
N ASP A 514 9.22 -9.94 -22.79
CA ASP A 514 10.18 -10.15 -21.72
C ASP A 514 9.40 -10.16 -20.41
N THR A 515 9.02 -11.35 -19.95
CA THR A 515 8.05 -11.53 -18.87
C THR A 515 8.65 -11.15 -17.51
N ASP A 516 9.92 -11.44 -17.25
CA ASP A 516 10.58 -11.11 -15.98
C ASP A 516 11.36 -9.79 -16.02
N HIS A 517 11.36 -9.11 -17.16
CA HIS A 517 12.04 -7.83 -17.39
C HIS A 517 13.54 -7.87 -17.13
N ASN A 518 14.17 -8.99 -17.43
CA ASN A 518 15.62 -9.17 -17.26
C ASN A 518 16.44 -8.64 -18.44
N GLY A 519 15.78 -8.33 -19.57
CA GLY A 519 16.37 -7.83 -20.80
C GLY A 519 16.77 -8.95 -21.79
N GLU A 520 16.40 -10.20 -21.53
CA GLU A 520 16.43 -11.33 -22.46
C GLU A 520 14.98 -11.70 -22.78
N GLY A 521 14.60 -11.76 -24.03
CA GLY A 521 13.21 -12.01 -24.44
C GLY A 521 12.76 -13.44 -24.18
N ASP A 522 11.46 -13.64 -23.94
CA ASP A 522 10.85 -14.95 -23.67
C ASP A 522 11.26 -16.04 -24.68
N ALA A 523 11.45 -15.66 -25.92
CA ALA A 523 11.80 -16.58 -27.01
C ALA A 523 13.20 -17.21 -26.87
N CYS A 524 14.11 -16.56 -26.19
CA CYS A 524 15.49 -16.99 -25.99
C CYS A 524 15.86 -17.18 -24.52
N ASP A 525 14.98 -16.84 -23.60
CA ASP A 525 15.19 -17.01 -22.17
C ASP A 525 14.98 -18.46 -21.72
N ASN A 526 15.80 -18.93 -20.82
CA ASN A 526 15.70 -20.26 -20.22
C ASN A 526 14.90 -20.30 -18.91
N ASP A 527 14.48 -19.12 -18.39
CA ASP A 527 13.75 -18.93 -17.14
C ASP A 527 12.89 -17.67 -17.30
N ILE A 528 11.80 -17.82 -18.08
CA ILE A 528 10.98 -16.72 -18.62
C ILE A 528 10.38 -15.82 -17.52
N ASP A 529 10.02 -16.37 -16.39
CA ASP A 529 9.38 -15.62 -15.29
C ASP A 529 10.34 -15.28 -14.15
N GLY A 530 11.61 -15.72 -14.27
CA GLY A 530 12.66 -15.35 -13.34
C GLY A 530 12.54 -15.95 -11.94
N ASP A 531 11.75 -17.01 -11.75
CA ASP A 531 11.52 -17.63 -10.44
C ASP A 531 12.67 -18.57 -10.00
N GLY A 532 13.59 -18.86 -10.89
CA GLY A 532 14.77 -19.69 -10.66
C GLY A 532 14.58 -21.15 -11.09
N ILE A 533 13.47 -21.51 -11.69
CA ILE A 533 13.20 -22.82 -12.28
C ILE A 533 13.30 -22.71 -13.81
N PRO A 534 14.16 -23.50 -14.49
CA PRO A 534 14.23 -23.45 -15.94
C PRO A 534 12.92 -23.90 -16.60
N ASN A 535 12.51 -23.21 -17.69
CA ASN A 535 11.24 -23.47 -18.41
C ASN A 535 10.88 -24.94 -18.65
N GLY A 536 11.85 -25.79 -18.89
CA GLY A 536 11.62 -27.22 -19.16
C GLY A 536 11.34 -28.08 -17.91
N LEU A 537 11.49 -27.52 -16.73
CA LEU A 537 11.22 -28.15 -15.43
C LEU A 537 10.15 -27.39 -14.66
N ASP A 538 9.74 -26.25 -15.18
CA ASP A 538 8.77 -25.36 -14.58
C ASP A 538 7.36 -25.74 -15.02
N ASN A 539 6.46 -25.88 -14.07
CA ASN A 539 5.06 -26.16 -14.33
C ASN A 539 4.21 -24.89 -14.55
N CYS A 540 4.80 -23.69 -14.40
CA CYS A 540 4.20 -22.39 -14.77
C CYS A 540 5.21 -21.45 -15.43
N PRO A 541 5.74 -21.72 -16.60
CA PRO A 541 6.90 -21.01 -17.17
C PRO A 541 6.76 -19.52 -17.43
N LYS A 542 5.62 -18.91 -17.11
CA LYS A 542 5.31 -17.48 -17.29
C LYS A 542 4.75 -16.80 -16.05
N VAL A 543 4.60 -17.56 -14.96
CA VAL A 543 4.04 -17.08 -13.69
C VAL A 543 4.92 -17.58 -12.55
N PRO A 544 5.65 -16.69 -11.87
CA PRO A 544 6.59 -17.08 -10.85
C PRO A 544 5.98 -17.95 -9.77
N ASN A 545 6.44 -19.20 -9.66
CA ASN A 545 5.93 -20.16 -8.68
C ASN A 545 7.02 -21.09 -8.10
N PRO A 546 8.00 -20.57 -7.36
CA PRO A 546 9.18 -21.31 -6.91
C PRO A 546 8.86 -22.58 -6.10
N LEU A 547 7.64 -22.74 -5.62
CA LEU A 547 7.19 -23.93 -4.87
C LEU A 547 6.72 -25.05 -5.78
N GLN A 548 6.42 -24.78 -7.04
CA GLN A 548 5.99 -25.75 -8.05
C GLN A 548 4.83 -26.63 -7.57
N THR A 549 3.87 -26.03 -6.85
CA THR A 549 2.67 -26.75 -6.39
C THR A 549 1.78 -27.13 -7.58
N ASP A 550 1.25 -28.35 -7.56
CA ASP A 550 0.37 -28.94 -8.58
C ASP A 550 -0.55 -29.93 -7.85
N ARG A 551 -1.76 -29.50 -7.54
CA ARG A 551 -2.68 -30.24 -6.68
C ARG A 551 -3.34 -31.43 -7.35
N ASP A 552 -3.63 -31.32 -8.63
CA ASP A 552 -4.32 -32.37 -9.39
C ASP A 552 -3.36 -33.24 -10.23
N GLU A 553 -2.06 -32.93 -10.18
CA GLU A 553 -0.96 -33.67 -10.80
C GLU A 553 -1.07 -33.76 -12.35
N ASP A 554 -1.59 -32.69 -12.99
CA ASP A 554 -1.74 -32.66 -14.44
C ASP A 554 -0.51 -32.10 -15.20
N GLY A 555 0.42 -31.54 -14.45
CA GLY A 555 1.67 -30.99 -14.94
C GLY A 555 1.63 -29.47 -15.17
N VAL A 556 0.54 -28.79 -14.84
CA VAL A 556 0.40 -27.34 -14.77
C VAL A 556 0.39 -26.92 -13.29
N GLY A 557 1.13 -25.91 -12.92
CA GLY A 557 1.21 -25.48 -11.52
C GLY A 557 -0.01 -24.68 -11.07
N ASP A 558 -0.41 -24.84 -9.81
CA ASP A 558 -1.58 -24.16 -9.21
C ASP A 558 -1.60 -22.64 -9.50
N ALA A 559 -0.44 -22.01 -9.66
CA ALA A 559 -0.32 -20.58 -9.87
C ALA A 559 -0.75 -20.11 -11.26
N CYS A 560 -0.72 -20.98 -12.24
CA CYS A 560 -1.08 -20.67 -13.64
C CYS A 560 -2.17 -21.60 -14.18
N ASP A 561 -2.68 -22.49 -13.33
CA ASP A 561 -3.71 -23.44 -13.70
C ASP A 561 -5.09 -22.79 -13.61
N SER A 562 -5.81 -22.78 -14.73
CA SER A 562 -7.19 -22.29 -14.79
C SER A 562 -8.18 -23.21 -14.05
N CYS A 563 -7.77 -24.46 -13.72
CA CYS A 563 -8.57 -25.43 -12.96
C CYS A 563 -7.73 -26.19 -11.89
N PRO A 564 -7.20 -25.56 -10.83
CA PRO A 564 -6.18 -26.15 -9.93
C PRO A 564 -6.61 -27.43 -9.18
N GLU A 565 -7.85 -27.87 -9.28
CA GLU A 565 -8.36 -29.07 -8.62
C GLU A 565 -8.90 -30.10 -9.62
N MET A 566 -8.80 -29.81 -10.94
CA MET A 566 -9.36 -30.68 -11.98
C MET A 566 -8.44 -30.71 -13.22
N SER A 567 -7.79 -31.81 -13.44
CA SER A 567 -6.82 -32.00 -14.51
C SER A 567 -7.28 -31.48 -15.87
N ASN A 568 -6.58 -30.45 -16.37
CA ASN A 568 -6.79 -29.82 -17.67
C ASN A 568 -5.46 -29.39 -18.33
N PRO A 569 -4.55 -30.32 -18.63
CA PRO A 569 -3.19 -30.01 -19.09
C PRO A 569 -3.13 -29.19 -20.38
N THR A 570 -4.22 -29.01 -21.10
CA THR A 570 -4.32 -28.16 -22.29
C THR A 570 -4.64 -26.72 -21.98
N GLN A 571 -5.07 -26.40 -20.77
CA GLN A 571 -5.45 -25.07 -20.31
C GLN A 571 -6.40 -24.34 -21.29
N THR A 572 -7.35 -25.07 -21.87
CA THR A 572 -8.35 -24.50 -22.77
C THR A 572 -9.33 -23.64 -21.96
N ASP A 573 -9.55 -22.43 -22.43
CA ASP A 573 -10.49 -21.44 -21.94
C ASP A 573 -11.15 -20.81 -23.18
N MET A 574 -12.31 -21.33 -23.56
CA MET A 574 -12.93 -21.00 -24.86
C MET A 574 -13.59 -19.62 -24.85
N ASP A 575 -14.07 -19.17 -23.71
CA ASP A 575 -14.77 -17.88 -23.61
C ASP A 575 -13.91 -16.78 -22.95
N SER A 576 -12.69 -17.12 -22.56
CA SER A 576 -11.69 -16.16 -22.06
C SER A 576 -12.13 -15.45 -20.77
N ASP A 577 -12.76 -16.20 -19.86
CA ASP A 577 -13.16 -15.71 -18.56
C ASP A 577 -12.09 -15.95 -17.45
N LEU A 578 -11.00 -16.65 -17.80
CA LEU A 578 -9.89 -17.09 -16.95
C LEU A 578 -10.18 -18.37 -16.14
N VAL A 579 -11.31 -19.02 -16.36
CA VAL A 579 -11.62 -20.34 -15.86
C VAL A 579 -11.48 -21.37 -17.00
N GLY A 580 -10.82 -22.47 -16.75
CA GLY A 580 -10.64 -23.49 -17.81
C GLY A 580 -11.90 -24.26 -18.11
N ASP A 581 -12.15 -24.60 -19.40
CA ASP A 581 -13.33 -25.37 -19.88
C ASP A 581 -13.63 -26.64 -19.03
N ALA A 582 -12.64 -27.21 -18.38
CA ALA A 582 -12.78 -28.43 -17.62
C ALA A 582 -13.52 -28.23 -16.28
N CYS A 583 -13.37 -27.08 -15.66
CA CYS A 583 -13.97 -26.74 -14.38
C CYS A 583 -14.97 -25.58 -14.48
N ASP A 584 -15.14 -25.04 -15.69
CA ASP A 584 -16.10 -23.99 -15.96
C ASP A 584 -17.55 -24.54 -15.93
N THR A 585 -18.37 -23.94 -15.09
CA THR A 585 -19.78 -24.31 -14.97
C THR A 585 -20.69 -23.32 -15.65
N ASN A 586 -20.19 -22.09 -15.95
CA ASN A 586 -20.98 -20.97 -16.45
C ASN A 586 -22.22 -20.66 -15.59
N GLU A 587 -22.25 -21.12 -14.32
CA GLU A 587 -23.31 -20.82 -13.36
C GLU A 587 -22.84 -19.61 -12.53
N ASP A 588 -23.38 -18.45 -12.82
CA ASP A 588 -23.15 -17.19 -12.14
C ASP A 588 -24.51 -16.63 -11.72
N SER A 589 -24.82 -16.80 -10.42
CA SER A 589 -26.17 -16.55 -9.90
C SER A 589 -26.50 -15.07 -9.75
N ASP A 590 -25.52 -14.23 -9.47
CA ASP A 590 -25.71 -12.79 -9.23
C ASP A 590 -25.27 -11.90 -10.41
N GLY A 591 -24.51 -12.44 -11.35
CA GLY A 591 -24.17 -11.81 -12.61
C GLY A 591 -22.97 -10.90 -12.59
N ASP A 592 -22.04 -11.13 -11.67
CA ASP A 592 -20.86 -10.29 -11.47
C ASP A 592 -19.63 -10.71 -12.30
N GLY A 593 -19.71 -11.89 -12.94
CA GLY A 593 -18.65 -12.42 -13.79
C GLY A 593 -17.75 -13.46 -13.13
N HIS A 594 -18.06 -13.87 -11.90
CA HIS A 594 -17.45 -15.01 -11.23
C HIS A 594 -18.46 -16.16 -11.13
N GLN A 595 -18.03 -17.37 -11.46
CA GLN A 595 -18.94 -18.51 -11.31
C GLN A 595 -19.16 -18.87 -9.84
N ASP A 596 -20.37 -19.31 -9.48
CA ASP A 596 -20.80 -19.62 -8.09
C ASP A 596 -19.80 -20.48 -7.30
N THR A 597 -19.02 -21.32 -7.97
CA THR A 597 -18.03 -22.22 -7.35
C THR A 597 -16.69 -21.57 -7.03
N LYS A 598 -16.44 -20.41 -7.59
CA LYS A 598 -15.20 -19.63 -7.38
C LYS A 598 -15.46 -18.30 -6.68
N ASP A 599 -16.71 -17.91 -6.61
CA ASP A 599 -17.17 -16.66 -6.03
C ASP A 599 -17.21 -16.74 -4.50
N ASN A 600 -16.58 -15.78 -3.84
CA ASN A 600 -16.57 -15.68 -2.39
C ASN A 600 -17.86 -15.04 -1.81
N CYS A 601 -18.78 -14.56 -2.69
CA CYS A 601 -20.10 -14.04 -2.33
C CYS A 601 -21.20 -14.43 -3.34
N ALA A 602 -21.34 -15.66 -3.73
CA ALA A 602 -22.15 -16.20 -4.84
C ALA A 602 -23.64 -15.75 -4.99
N GLU A 603 -24.19 -14.94 -4.11
CA GLU A 603 -25.52 -14.35 -4.20
C GLU A 603 -25.51 -12.81 -4.17
N ILE A 604 -24.33 -12.20 -4.01
CA ILE A 604 -24.15 -10.73 -3.89
C ILE A 604 -23.05 -10.27 -4.83
N PRO A 605 -23.37 -9.51 -5.88
CA PRO A 605 -22.38 -9.12 -6.89
C PRO A 605 -21.19 -8.36 -6.29
N ASN A 606 -20.01 -8.94 -6.40
CA ASN A 606 -18.75 -8.40 -5.90
C ASN A 606 -17.56 -8.74 -6.82
N SER A 607 -17.61 -8.29 -8.05
CA SER A 607 -16.60 -8.63 -9.09
C SER A 607 -15.14 -8.37 -8.71
N SER A 608 -14.86 -7.53 -7.72
CA SER A 608 -13.52 -7.33 -7.18
C SER A 608 -13.02 -8.51 -6.34
N GLN A 609 -13.92 -9.35 -5.82
CA GLN A 609 -13.62 -10.50 -4.98
C GLN A 609 -12.74 -10.17 -3.77
N LEU A 610 -12.86 -8.96 -3.21
CA LEU A 610 -12.12 -8.56 -2.02
C LEU A 610 -12.49 -9.44 -0.82
N ASP A 611 -11.49 -9.84 -0.06
CA ASP A 611 -11.56 -10.68 1.15
C ASP A 611 -10.40 -10.22 2.04
N SER A 612 -10.65 -9.20 2.86
CA SER A 612 -9.60 -8.44 3.55
C SER A 612 -8.92 -9.23 4.68
N ASP A 613 -9.65 -10.15 5.32
CA ASP A 613 -9.10 -11.02 6.38
C ASP A 613 -8.69 -12.42 5.89
N ASN A 614 -8.96 -12.73 4.62
CA ASN A 614 -8.67 -14.00 3.96
C ASN A 614 -9.35 -15.22 4.61
N ASP A 615 -10.59 -15.07 5.08
CA ASP A 615 -11.36 -16.16 5.67
C ASP A 615 -12.14 -16.99 4.62
N GLY A 616 -12.23 -16.47 3.37
CA GLY A 616 -12.90 -17.10 2.24
C GLY A 616 -14.33 -16.60 2.01
N GLN A 617 -14.80 -15.62 2.77
CA GLN A 617 -16.03 -14.87 2.55
C GLN A 617 -15.65 -13.46 2.11
N GLY A 618 -16.21 -12.98 1.01
CA GLY A 618 -15.85 -11.66 0.48
C GLY A 618 -16.45 -10.52 1.31
N ASP A 619 -15.76 -9.36 1.33
CA ASP A 619 -16.13 -8.17 2.11
C ASP A 619 -17.57 -7.70 1.84
N ASP A 620 -18.10 -7.87 0.62
CA ASP A 620 -19.47 -7.48 0.28
C ASP A 620 -20.55 -8.36 0.95
N CYS A 621 -20.21 -9.53 1.44
CA CYS A 621 -21.12 -10.48 2.10
C CYS A 621 -20.67 -10.85 3.54
N ASP A 622 -19.55 -10.36 4.01
CA ASP A 622 -19.13 -10.46 5.41
C ASP A 622 -19.79 -9.35 6.26
N ASN A 623 -19.76 -9.48 7.54
CA ASN A 623 -20.26 -8.52 8.50
C ASN A 623 -19.15 -7.91 9.39
N ASP A 624 -17.90 -8.39 9.24
CA ASP A 624 -16.73 -8.01 10.06
C ASP A 624 -15.48 -8.27 9.20
N ASP A 625 -15.28 -7.40 8.18
CA ASP A 625 -14.34 -7.56 7.06
C ASP A 625 -12.87 -7.77 7.48
N ASP A 626 -12.48 -7.38 8.70
CA ASP A 626 -11.13 -7.55 9.24
C ASP A 626 -11.04 -8.50 10.44
N ASN A 627 -12.18 -9.11 10.81
CA ASN A 627 -12.32 -10.07 11.90
C ASN A 627 -11.81 -9.55 13.27
N ASP A 628 -11.92 -8.24 13.53
CA ASP A 628 -11.51 -7.64 14.79
C ASP A 628 -12.55 -7.78 15.93
N GLY A 629 -13.76 -8.21 15.59
CA GLY A 629 -14.89 -8.43 16.46
C GLY A 629 -15.83 -7.23 16.58
N ILE A 630 -15.65 -6.20 15.75
CA ILE A 630 -16.54 -5.05 15.63
C ILE A 630 -17.20 -5.11 14.23
N PRO A 631 -18.51 -5.33 14.14
CA PRO A 631 -19.18 -5.41 12.84
C PRO A 631 -19.13 -4.09 12.05
N ASP A 632 -18.93 -4.16 10.75
CA ASP A 632 -18.79 -3.02 9.84
C ASP A 632 -19.92 -2.01 9.92
N TYR A 633 -21.17 -2.49 9.89
CA TYR A 633 -22.36 -1.63 9.79
C TYR A 633 -23.37 -1.85 10.91
N LEU A 634 -23.30 -2.99 11.61
CA LEU A 634 -24.28 -3.37 12.65
C LEU A 634 -23.79 -3.03 14.06
N PRO A 635 -24.70 -2.77 15.05
CA PRO A 635 -24.27 -2.61 16.42
C PRO A 635 -23.56 -3.88 16.97
N PRO A 636 -22.43 -3.78 17.69
CA PRO A 636 -21.86 -2.59 18.33
C PRO A 636 -21.06 -1.63 17.46
N GLY A 637 -20.88 -1.91 16.18
CA GLY A 637 -20.32 -1.00 15.20
C GLY A 637 -21.20 0.25 14.95
N PRO A 638 -21.01 1.02 13.87
CA PRO A 638 -20.16 0.66 12.72
C PRO A 638 -18.67 0.70 13.05
N ASP A 639 -17.90 -0.18 12.40
CA ASP A 639 -16.46 -0.14 12.48
C ASP A 639 -15.92 1.12 11.78
N ASN A 640 -14.95 1.76 12.42
CA ASN A 640 -14.34 2.97 11.88
C ASN A 640 -13.09 2.70 11.02
N CYS A 641 -12.65 1.44 10.92
CA CYS A 641 -11.59 0.95 10.04
C CYS A 641 -11.87 -0.46 9.53
N ARG A 642 -12.98 -0.69 8.83
CA ARG A 642 -13.50 -2.02 8.48
C ARG A 642 -12.54 -2.97 7.74
N LEU A 643 -11.40 -2.51 7.23
CA LEU A 643 -10.39 -3.32 6.54
C LEU A 643 -9.09 -3.49 7.33
N ILE A 644 -8.98 -2.86 8.50
CA ILE A 644 -7.78 -2.89 9.34
C ILE A 644 -8.14 -3.12 10.80
N ALA A 645 -7.85 -4.30 11.30
CA ALA A 645 -8.20 -4.71 12.65
C ALA A 645 -7.80 -3.70 13.74
N ASN A 646 -8.78 -3.02 14.32
CA ASN A 646 -8.60 -2.02 15.36
C ASN A 646 -9.63 -2.13 16.51
N PRO A 647 -9.68 -3.24 17.26
CA PRO A 647 -10.73 -3.51 18.26
C PRO A 647 -10.94 -2.42 19.31
N ASN A 648 -10.05 -1.46 19.40
CA ASN A 648 -10.16 -0.32 20.33
C ASN A 648 -10.92 0.86 19.72
N GLN A 649 -11.23 0.84 18.44
CA GLN A 649 -11.98 1.85 17.68
C GLN A 649 -11.52 3.28 17.95
N LYS A 650 -10.18 3.46 18.02
CA LYS A 650 -9.59 4.74 18.37
C LYS A 650 -9.72 5.72 17.21
N ASP A 651 -10.31 6.86 17.48
CA ASP A 651 -10.53 7.98 16.58
C ASP A 651 -10.27 9.26 17.38
N VAL A 652 -9.10 9.86 17.21
CA VAL A 652 -8.65 10.99 18.02
C VAL A 652 -9.28 12.30 17.60
N ASP A 653 -9.58 12.49 16.36
CA ASP A 653 -10.15 13.74 15.84
C ASP A 653 -11.68 13.71 15.75
N GLY A 654 -12.29 12.53 15.87
CA GLY A 654 -13.75 12.35 15.91
C GLY A 654 -14.40 12.55 14.54
N ASN A 655 -13.67 12.29 13.45
CA ASN A 655 -14.17 12.42 12.09
C ASN A 655 -14.98 11.20 11.60
N GLY A 656 -14.93 10.09 12.36
CA GLY A 656 -15.61 8.83 12.06
C GLY A 656 -14.76 7.81 11.32
N VAL A 657 -13.51 8.14 11.00
CA VAL A 657 -12.48 7.23 10.50
C VAL A 657 -11.50 6.95 11.64
N GLY A 658 -11.10 5.72 11.82
CA GLY A 658 -10.19 5.35 12.92
C GLY A 658 -8.75 5.79 12.65
N ASP A 659 -8.00 6.12 13.72
CA ASP A 659 -6.59 6.50 13.60
C ASP A 659 -5.72 5.47 12.86
N ALA A 660 -6.17 4.23 12.77
CA ALA A 660 -5.42 3.15 12.14
C ALA A 660 -5.48 3.19 10.61
N CYS A 661 -6.55 3.77 10.06
CA CYS A 661 -6.85 3.81 8.63
C CYS A 661 -7.09 5.24 8.09
N GLU A 662 -6.69 6.28 8.81
CA GLU A 662 -7.02 7.67 8.51
C GLU A 662 -6.32 8.22 7.25
N GLU A 663 -5.13 7.74 6.95
CA GLU A 663 -4.34 8.19 5.79
C GLU A 663 -4.26 7.15 4.67
N ASP A 664 -4.53 5.89 4.98
CA ASP A 664 -4.35 4.72 4.12
C ASP A 664 -5.34 3.64 4.61
N PHE A 665 -6.46 3.53 3.92
CA PHE A 665 -7.64 2.82 4.42
C PHE A 665 -7.51 1.29 4.32
N ASP A 666 -6.73 0.79 3.37
CA ASP A 666 -6.49 -0.65 3.14
C ASP A 666 -5.06 -1.09 3.49
N ASN A 667 -4.24 -0.15 4.00
CA ASN A 667 -2.87 -0.36 4.48
C ASN A 667 -1.90 -0.90 3.42
N ASP A 668 -2.08 -0.51 2.18
CA ASP A 668 -1.19 -0.88 1.07
C ASP A 668 0.07 -0.01 0.97
N THR A 669 0.20 1.01 1.82
CA THR A 669 1.28 2.01 1.87
C THR A 669 1.15 3.17 0.87
N VAL A 670 0.06 3.25 0.13
CA VAL A 670 -0.32 4.40 -0.71
C VAL A 670 -1.41 5.17 0.00
N ALA A 671 -1.25 6.45 0.18
CA ALA A 671 -2.28 7.25 0.85
C ALA A 671 -3.52 7.42 -0.04
N ASP A 672 -4.72 7.34 0.54
CA ASP A 672 -6.02 7.40 -0.16
C ASP A 672 -6.13 8.45 -1.28
N PRO A 673 -5.61 9.70 -1.15
CA PRO A 673 -5.70 10.68 -2.22
C PRO A 673 -4.86 10.34 -3.46
N MET A 674 -3.86 9.47 -3.32
CA MET A 674 -2.95 9.03 -4.38
C MET A 674 -3.29 7.64 -4.89
N ASP A 675 -4.12 6.93 -4.16
CA ASP A 675 -4.57 5.59 -4.47
C ASP A 675 -5.77 5.60 -5.42
N VAL A 676 -5.77 4.69 -6.39
CA VAL A 676 -6.89 4.54 -7.33
C VAL A 676 -8.01 3.68 -6.77
N CYS A 677 -7.73 2.81 -5.82
CA CYS A 677 -8.70 1.94 -5.15
C CYS A 677 -8.47 1.89 -3.63
N PRO A 678 -8.81 2.93 -2.86
CA PRO A 678 -8.54 3.04 -1.43
C PRO A 678 -9.18 1.98 -0.51
N GLU A 679 -9.79 0.97 -1.07
CA GLU A 679 -10.40 -0.17 -0.37
C GLU A 679 -9.88 -1.50 -0.91
N SER A 680 -8.80 -1.49 -1.71
CA SER A 680 -8.21 -2.69 -2.29
C SER A 680 -6.70 -2.63 -2.26
N SER A 681 -6.09 -3.27 -1.31
CA SER A 681 -4.62 -3.33 -1.14
C SER A 681 -3.86 -3.93 -2.34
N GLU A 682 -4.57 -4.48 -3.32
CA GLU A 682 -3.98 -5.03 -4.54
C GLU A 682 -3.89 -4.02 -5.70
N VAL A 683 -4.66 -2.93 -5.66
CA VAL A 683 -4.86 -2.02 -6.81
C VAL A 683 -4.52 -0.58 -6.44
N THR A 684 -3.25 -0.25 -6.47
CA THR A 684 -2.71 1.06 -6.06
C THR A 684 -2.62 2.11 -7.16
N LEU A 685 -2.63 1.68 -8.41
CA LEU A 685 -2.43 2.56 -9.58
C LEU A 685 -3.10 2.00 -10.83
N THR A 686 -3.38 2.87 -11.80
CA THR A 686 -3.86 2.42 -13.12
C THR A 686 -2.72 1.73 -13.86
N ASP A 687 -2.90 0.44 -14.19
CA ASP A 687 -1.89 -0.36 -14.87
C ASP A 687 -2.51 -1.37 -15.85
N PHE A 688 -2.24 -1.19 -17.13
CA PHE A 688 -2.61 -2.11 -18.21
C PHE A 688 -1.40 -2.86 -18.81
N ARG A 689 -0.25 -2.92 -18.12
CA ARG A 689 0.90 -3.71 -18.58
C ARG A 689 0.58 -5.19 -18.67
N ALA A 690 -0.20 -5.69 -17.73
CA ALA A 690 -0.75 -7.03 -17.77
C ALA A 690 -2.16 -6.99 -18.36
N TYR A 691 -2.37 -7.66 -19.47
CA TYR A 691 -3.67 -7.71 -20.15
C TYR A 691 -3.82 -9.02 -20.92
N GLN A 692 -5.08 -9.38 -21.15
CA GLN A 692 -5.48 -10.50 -22.01
C GLN A 692 -5.90 -9.95 -23.38
N THR A 693 -5.32 -10.46 -24.45
CA THR A 693 -5.84 -10.20 -25.79
C THR A 693 -7.01 -11.15 -26.10
N VAL A 694 -8.17 -10.59 -26.44
CA VAL A 694 -9.35 -11.36 -26.81
C VAL A 694 -9.72 -11.07 -28.26
N ILE A 695 -9.72 -12.10 -29.10
CA ILE A 695 -10.09 -12.04 -30.50
C ILE A 695 -11.56 -12.38 -30.65
N LEU A 696 -12.36 -11.46 -31.18
CA LEU A 696 -13.82 -11.62 -31.31
C LEU A 696 -14.27 -12.27 -32.63
N ASP A 697 -13.36 -12.53 -33.55
CA ASP A 697 -13.60 -13.29 -34.80
C ASP A 697 -12.41 -14.21 -35.12
N PRO A 698 -12.27 -15.34 -34.40
CA PRO A 698 -11.06 -16.19 -34.51
C PRO A 698 -11.00 -17.08 -35.77
N GLU A 699 -12.04 -17.12 -36.63
CA GLU A 699 -12.14 -18.06 -37.77
C GLU A 699 -11.98 -17.40 -39.16
N GLY A 700 -11.42 -16.20 -39.31
CA GLY A 700 -11.28 -15.47 -40.56
C GLY A 700 -10.14 -15.98 -41.45
N ASP A 701 -10.40 -16.17 -42.78
CA ASP A 701 -9.41 -16.58 -43.80
C ASP A 701 -8.26 -15.56 -44.07
N ALA A 702 -8.38 -14.33 -43.49
CA ALA A 702 -7.41 -13.24 -43.64
C ALA A 702 -7.27 -12.47 -42.31
N GLN A 703 -7.23 -13.19 -41.24
CA GLN A 703 -7.19 -12.66 -39.91
C GLN A 703 -5.91 -11.87 -39.65
N ILE A 704 -6.08 -10.63 -39.22
CA ILE A 704 -5.01 -9.79 -38.67
C ILE A 704 -5.37 -9.50 -37.23
N ASP A 705 -4.60 -10.04 -36.34
CA ASP A 705 -4.80 -9.80 -34.89
C ASP A 705 -4.37 -8.37 -34.53
N PRO A 706 -4.99 -7.76 -33.56
CA PRO A 706 -4.55 -6.45 -33.06
C PRO A 706 -3.14 -6.56 -32.43
N ASN A 707 -2.33 -5.56 -32.70
CA ASN A 707 -1.02 -5.43 -32.08
C ASN A 707 -1.06 -4.29 -31.05
N TRP A 708 -0.95 -4.65 -29.81
CA TRP A 708 -1.02 -3.74 -28.68
C TRP A 708 0.38 -3.40 -28.17
N VAL A 709 0.69 -2.11 -28.11
CA VAL A 709 1.93 -1.59 -27.51
C VAL A 709 1.54 -0.81 -26.26
N VAL A 710 2.04 -1.23 -25.10
CA VAL A 710 1.74 -0.61 -23.83
C VAL A 710 2.89 0.30 -23.43
N LEU A 711 2.58 1.55 -23.12
CA LEU A 711 3.52 2.62 -22.78
C LEU A 711 3.15 3.24 -21.42
N ASN A 712 3.98 4.17 -20.94
CA ASN A 712 3.75 4.94 -19.73
C ASN A 712 3.31 4.07 -18.53
N GLN A 713 4.04 2.98 -18.28
CA GLN A 713 3.78 2.07 -17.14
C GLN A 713 2.32 1.54 -17.09
N GLY A 714 1.70 1.32 -18.24
CA GLY A 714 0.34 0.81 -18.35
C GLY A 714 -0.75 1.85 -18.44
N MET A 715 -0.44 3.14 -18.46
CA MET A 715 -1.41 4.22 -18.62
C MET A 715 -1.61 4.66 -20.07
N GLU A 716 -0.91 4.02 -21.02
CA GLU A 716 -1.07 4.27 -22.43
C GLU A 716 -1.03 2.96 -23.23
N ILE A 717 -1.95 2.80 -24.19
CA ILE A 717 -2.02 1.67 -25.11
C ILE A 717 -2.10 2.20 -26.52
N VAL A 718 -1.28 1.66 -27.42
CA VAL A 718 -1.31 1.98 -28.84
C VAL A 718 -1.63 0.71 -29.63
N GLN A 719 -2.61 0.79 -30.51
CA GLN A 719 -2.92 -0.27 -31.45
C GLN A 719 -2.44 0.14 -32.85
N THR A 720 -1.60 -0.67 -33.48
CA THR A 720 -0.87 -0.26 -34.68
C THR A 720 -1.38 -0.88 -35.98
N MET A 721 -2.22 -1.91 -35.93
CA MET A 721 -2.65 -2.71 -37.10
C MET A 721 -4.11 -2.42 -37.47
N ASN A 722 -4.44 -2.47 -38.73
CA ASN A 722 -5.83 -2.58 -39.20
C ASN A 722 -6.27 -4.04 -38.98
N SER A 723 -6.90 -4.33 -37.85
CA SER A 723 -7.16 -5.67 -37.32
C SER A 723 -8.63 -6.04 -37.28
N ASP A 724 -8.93 -7.33 -37.26
CA ASP A 724 -10.23 -7.84 -36.89
C ASP A 724 -10.65 -7.38 -35.48
N PRO A 725 -11.94 -7.50 -35.10
CA PRO A 725 -12.39 -6.98 -33.82
C PRO A 725 -11.68 -7.67 -32.68
N GLY A 726 -11.05 -6.88 -31.83
CA GLY A 726 -10.29 -7.37 -30.68
C GLY A 726 -10.32 -6.44 -29.48
N LEU A 727 -9.95 -7.02 -28.33
CA LEU A 727 -9.91 -6.37 -27.05
C LEU A 727 -8.53 -6.54 -26.42
N ALA A 728 -8.05 -5.51 -25.74
CA ALA A 728 -7.03 -5.67 -24.70
C ALA A 728 -7.73 -5.47 -23.35
N VAL A 729 -7.82 -6.52 -22.54
CA VAL A 729 -8.59 -6.58 -21.31
C VAL A 729 -7.64 -6.68 -20.13
N GLY A 730 -7.69 -5.73 -19.20
CA GLY A 730 -6.93 -5.80 -17.95
C GLY A 730 -7.41 -6.95 -17.06
N TYR A 731 -6.59 -7.38 -16.12
CA TYR A 731 -6.96 -8.48 -15.20
C TYR A 731 -7.78 -8.02 -13.99
N THR A 732 -7.71 -6.74 -13.63
CA THR A 732 -8.46 -6.20 -12.49
C THR A 732 -9.95 -6.08 -12.82
N ALA A 733 -10.80 -6.67 -11.97
CA ALA A 733 -12.24 -6.53 -12.02
C ALA A 733 -12.74 -5.50 -10.98
N PHE A 734 -13.90 -4.89 -11.21
CA PHE A 734 -14.40 -3.76 -10.43
C PHE A 734 -15.88 -3.94 -10.05
N ASN A 735 -16.22 -3.70 -8.78
CA ASN A 735 -17.60 -3.58 -8.28
C ASN A 735 -18.26 -2.29 -8.74
N GLY A 736 -17.50 -1.21 -8.79
CA GLY A 736 -17.91 0.09 -9.29
C GLY A 736 -16.68 0.87 -9.72
N VAL A 737 -16.78 1.62 -10.82
CA VAL A 737 -15.62 2.28 -11.39
C VAL A 737 -15.96 3.59 -12.07
N ASP A 738 -15.07 4.56 -11.92
CA ASP A 738 -14.92 5.70 -12.81
C ASP A 738 -13.72 5.40 -13.73
N PHE A 739 -13.95 5.32 -15.04
CA PHE A 739 -12.91 5.02 -16.01
C PHE A 739 -12.83 6.13 -17.04
N GLU A 740 -11.67 6.71 -17.19
CA GLU A 740 -11.44 7.81 -18.12
C GLU A 740 -10.12 7.62 -18.89
N GLY A 741 -10.07 8.21 -20.06
CA GLY A 741 -8.90 8.19 -20.91
C GLY A 741 -9.10 9.10 -22.13
N THR A 742 -8.01 9.35 -22.81
CA THR A 742 -7.99 10.09 -24.08
C THR A 742 -7.76 9.13 -25.23
N PHE A 743 -8.65 9.09 -26.21
CA PHE A 743 -8.37 8.37 -27.44
C PHE A 743 -8.13 9.31 -28.59
N HIS A 744 -7.23 8.90 -29.47
CA HIS A 744 -6.81 9.63 -30.64
C HIS A 744 -6.57 8.65 -31.80
N VAL A 745 -7.15 8.93 -32.96
CA VAL A 745 -6.91 8.15 -34.16
C VAL A 745 -5.85 8.87 -34.99
N ASN A 746 -4.64 8.33 -35.02
CA ASN A 746 -3.47 8.98 -35.63
C ASN A 746 -3.28 8.57 -37.10
N THR A 747 -4.38 8.42 -37.86
CA THR A 747 -4.39 8.17 -39.30
C THR A 747 -5.43 9.05 -39.99
N VAL A 748 -5.32 9.21 -41.29
CA VAL A 748 -6.27 9.90 -42.19
C VAL A 748 -6.80 8.97 -43.29
N THR A 749 -6.44 7.70 -43.22
CA THR A 749 -6.69 6.72 -44.30
C THR A 749 -7.72 5.69 -43.91
N ASP A 750 -8.09 5.62 -42.65
CA ASP A 750 -8.96 4.62 -42.05
C ASP A 750 -10.08 5.30 -41.24
N ASP A 751 -11.29 4.75 -41.27
CA ASP A 751 -12.51 5.42 -40.74
C ASP A 751 -13.39 4.52 -39.87
N ASP A 752 -12.78 3.46 -39.31
CA ASP A 752 -13.53 2.37 -38.69
C ASP A 752 -13.77 2.56 -37.16
N TYR A 753 -13.93 1.51 -36.40
CA TYR A 753 -14.35 1.61 -34.99
C TYR A 753 -13.17 1.67 -34.03
N ALA A 754 -13.20 2.66 -33.15
CA ALA A 754 -12.37 2.74 -31.94
C ALA A 754 -13.24 2.87 -30.70
N GLY A 755 -12.76 2.41 -29.53
CA GLY A 755 -13.51 2.51 -28.30
C GLY A 755 -12.87 1.86 -27.09
N PHE A 756 -13.68 1.60 -26.08
CA PHE A 756 -13.30 0.94 -24.86
C PHE A 756 -14.40 0.02 -24.34
N ILE A 757 -14.03 -0.91 -23.46
CA ILE A 757 -14.96 -1.85 -22.84
C ILE A 757 -14.93 -1.72 -21.32
N PHE A 758 -16.00 -2.16 -20.71
CA PHE A 758 -16.10 -2.26 -19.25
C PHE A 758 -17.06 -3.39 -18.88
N ALA A 759 -17.00 -3.79 -17.61
CA ALA A 759 -17.72 -4.95 -17.10
C ALA A 759 -17.56 -6.19 -18.02
N TYR A 760 -16.32 -6.44 -18.44
CA TYR A 760 -16.00 -7.63 -19.19
C TYR A 760 -16.00 -8.84 -18.26
N GLN A 761 -16.83 -9.81 -18.55
CA GLN A 761 -16.96 -11.08 -17.84
C GLN A 761 -16.29 -12.21 -18.67
N ASP A 762 -16.72 -12.35 -19.90
CA ASP A 762 -16.21 -13.30 -20.87
C ASP A 762 -16.24 -12.70 -22.30
N SER A 763 -15.76 -13.42 -23.29
CA SER A 763 -15.71 -12.98 -24.70
C SER A 763 -17.09 -12.79 -25.35
N ALA A 764 -18.14 -13.26 -24.68
CA ALA A 764 -19.53 -13.11 -25.13
C ALA A 764 -20.33 -12.09 -24.28
N SER A 765 -19.77 -11.61 -23.15
CA SER A 765 -20.48 -10.82 -22.11
C SER A 765 -19.68 -9.60 -21.67
N PHE A 766 -20.01 -8.41 -22.20
CA PHE A 766 -19.35 -7.15 -21.84
C PHE A 766 -20.16 -5.93 -22.33
N TYR A 767 -19.87 -4.75 -21.78
CA TYR A 767 -20.29 -3.50 -22.39
C TYR A 767 -19.19 -2.91 -23.27
N VAL A 768 -19.57 -2.33 -24.41
CA VAL A 768 -18.66 -1.64 -25.30
C VAL A 768 -19.17 -0.25 -25.63
N VAL A 769 -18.32 0.76 -25.47
CA VAL A 769 -18.47 2.09 -26.03
C VAL A 769 -17.61 2.15 -27.29
N MET A 770 -18.23 2.39 -28.40
CA MET A 770 -17.56 2.34 -29.70
C MET A 770 -18.01 3.50 -30.59
N TRP A 771 -17.12 4.00 -31.42
CA TRP A 771 -17.37 5.17 -32.26
C TRP A 771 -16.88 4.92 -33.69
N LYS A 772 -17.74 5.14 -34.66
CA LYS A 772 -17.50 5.01 -36.11
C LYS A 772 -17.42 6.40 -36.75
N GLN A 773 -16.48 6.60 -37.67
CA GLN A 773 -16.32 7.88 -38.36
C GLN A 773 -17.37 8.09 -39.44
N THR A 774 -17.56 7.14 -40.36
CA THR A 774 -18.45 7.27 -41.52
C THR A 774 -19.44 6.11 -41.61
N GLU A 775 -20.50 6.27 -42.46
CA GLU A 775 -21.44 5.18 -42.74
C GLU A 775 -20.80 4.14 -43.63
N GLN A 776 -20.86 2.87 -43.26
CA GLN A 776 -20.26 1.80 -44.01
C GLN A 776 -21.00 0.48 -43.82
N THR A 777 -21.18 -0.26 -44.93
CA THR A 777 -21.67 -1.65 -44.88
C THR A 777 -20.46 -2.57 -44.76
N TYR A 778 -20.48 -3.51 -43.80
CA TYR A 778 -19.43 -4.50 -43.68
C TYR A 778 -19.31 -5.34 -44.95
N TRP A 779 -18.10 -5.58 -45.39
CA TRP A 779 -17.86 -6.24 -46.70
C TRP A 779 -18.33 -7.70 -46.72
N GLN A 780 -18.33 -8.41 -45.59
CA GLN A 780 -18.93 -9.74 -45.48
C GLN A 780 -20.43 -9.64 -45.14
N ALA A 781 -21.27 -10.07 -46.05
CA ALA A 781 -22.70 -9.99 -45.89
C ALA A 781 -23.32 -11.21 -45.11
N THR A 782 -22.52 -12.22 -44.83
CA THR A 782 -22.88 -13.37 -43.98
C THR A 782 -22.40 -13.17 -42.54
N PRO A 783 -23.12 -13.61 -41.50
CA PRO A 783 -24.43 -14.30 -41.50
C PRO A 783 -25.60 -13.35 -41.82
N PHE A 784 -25.40 -12.04 -41.72
CA PHE A 784 -26.39 -11.01 -42.14
C PHE A 784 -25.65 -9.73 -42.55
N ARG A 785 -26.35 -8.91 -43.36
CA ARG A 785 -25.79 -7.62 -43.76
C ARG A 785 -25.72 -6.63 -42.61
N ALA A 786 -24.51 -6.28 -42.15
CA ALA A 786 -24.25 -5.32 -41.10
C ALA A 786 -23.98 -3.92 -41.69
N VAL A 787 -24.63 -2.91 -41.15
CA VAL A 787 -24.47 -1.51 -41.55
C VAL A 787 -24.08 -0.70 -40.34
N ALA A 788 -22.96 -0.02 -40.40
CA ALA A 788 -22.46 0.94 -39.40
C ALA A 788 -22.91 2.36 -39.77
N GLU A 789 -23.36 3.13 -38.81
CA GLU A 789 -23.66 4.56 -38.94
C GLU A 789 -22.64 5.37 -38.12
N PRO A 790 -22.28 6.59 -38.60
CA PRO A 790 -21.38 7.44 -37.81
C PRO A 790 -22.08 7.84 -36.50
N SER A 791 -21.55 7.46 -35.38
CA SER A 791 -21.99 7.89 -34.06
C SER A 791 -21.22 7.19 -32.95
N LEU A 792 -21.14 7.83 -31.80
CA LEU A 792 -20.78 7.17 -30.55
C LEU A 792 -21.96 6.29 -30.10
N GLN A 793 -21.67 5.07 -29.69
CA GLN A 793 -22.66 4.06 -29.31
C GLN A 793 -22.23 3.34 -28.04
N LEU A 794 -23.19 3.05 -27.17
CA LEU A 794 -23.05 2.14 -26.04
C LEU A 794 -23.89 0.90 -26.30
N LYS A 795 -23.25 -0.26 -26.27
CA LYS A 795 -23.88 -1.56 -26.51
C LYS A 795 -23.64 -2.51 -25.35
N ALA A 796 -24.65 -3.29 -25.00
CA ALA A 796 -24.48 -4.48 -24.17
C ALA A 796 -24.31 -5.69 -25.10
N VAL A 797 -23.21 -6.39 -24.96
CA VAL A 797 -22.93 -7.65 -25.63
C VAL A 797 -23.30 -8.77 -24.67
N LYS A 798 -24.19 -9.67 -25.11
CA LYS A 798 -24.49 -10.96 -24.47
C LYS A 798 -24.77 -11.97 -25.59
N SER A 799 -23.69 -12.52 -26.14
CA SER A 799 -23.75 -13.31 -27.35
C SER A 799 -24.02 -14.79 -27.04
N LYS A 800 -25.00 -15.38 -27.72
CA LYS A 800 -25.30 -16.81 -27.56
C LYS A 800 -24.34 -17.73 -28.30
N THR A 801 -23.58 -17.20 -29.23
CA THR A 801 -22.62 -17.98 -30.02
C THR A 801 -21.17 -17.71 -29.63
N GLY A 802 -20.92 -16.74 -28.75
CA GLY A 802 -19.58 -16.28 -28.47
C GLY A 802 -18.93 -15.56 -29.65
N PRO A 803 -17.58 -15.49 -29.67
CA PRO A 803 -16.78 -14.97 -30.76
C PRO A 803 -17.09 -15.65 -32.10
N GLY A 804 -16.88 -14.93 -33.21
CA GLY A 804 -17.11 -15.41 -34.56
C GLY A 804 -17.95 -14.48 -35.41
N GLU A 805 -18.31 -14.91 -36.62
CA GLU A 805 -18.99 -14.10 -37.65
C GLU A 805 -20.27 -13.42 -37.21
N TYR A 806 -21.08 -14.08 -36.34
CA TYR A 806 -22.32 -13.48 -35.81
C TYR A 806 -22.03 -12.30 -34.86
N LEU A 807 -21.11 -12.47 -33.93
CA LEU A 807 -20.74 -11.40 -32.99
C LEU A 807 -20.05 -10.26 -33.73
N ARG A 808 -19.13 -10.57 -34.65
CA ARG A 808 -18.47 -9.60 -35.54
C ARG A 808 -19.48 -8.70 -36.23
N ASN A 809 -20.44 -9.31 -36.98
CA ASN A 809 -21.44 -8.53 -37.71
C ASN A 809 -22.39 -7.79 -36.77
N ALA A 810 -22.71 -8.34 -35.60
CA ALA A 810 -23.54 -7.69 -34.59
C ALA A 810 -22.84 -6.45 -33.97
N LEU A 811 -21.54 -6.53 -33.73
CA LEU A 811 -20.72 -5.39 -33.30
C LEU A 811 -20.66 -4.30 -34.36
N TRP A 812 -20.40 -4.68 -35.64
CA TRP A 812 -20.39 -3.73 -36.72
C TRP A 812 -21.74 -3.03 -36.92
N HIS A 813 -22.84 -3.76 -36.84
CA HIS A 813 -24.17 -3.23 -37.11
C HIS A 813 -24.61 -2.21 -36.07
N THR A 814 -25.01 -1.01 -36.52
CA THR A 814 -25.67 -0.03 -35.66
C THR A 814 -27.11 -0.45 -35.36
N GLY A 815 -27.34 -0.94 -34.17
CA GLY A 815 -28.67 -1.38 -33.74
C GLY A 815 -28.66 -2.67 -32.94
N ASN A 816 -29.86 -3.19 -32.66
CA ASN A 816 -29.99 -4.45 -31.92
C ASN A 816 -29.80 -5.66 -32.84
N THR A 817 -29.03 -6.64 -32.36
CA THR A 817 -28.98 -7.97 -32.94
C THR A 817 -29.48 -8.99 -31.92
N PRO A 818 -30.71 -9.50 -32.05
CA PRO A 818 -31.33 -10.35 -31.01
C PRO A 818 -30.46 -11.57 -30.69
N GLY A 819 -30.18 -11.75 -29.39
CA GLY A 819 -29.38 -12.83 -28.86
C GLY A 819 -27.89 -12.61 -28.94
N HIS A 820 -27.43 -11.42 -29.36
CA HIS A 820 -26.00 -11.08 -29.43
C HIS A 820 -25.68 -9.68 -28.87
N VAL A 821 -26.34 -8.63 -29.40
CA VAL A 821 -26.01 -7.25 -29.06
C VAL A 821 -27.28 -6.44 -28.86
N LYS A 822 -27.34 -5.68 -27.77
CA LYS A 822 -28.39 -4.70 -27.47
C LYS A 822 -27.79 -3.29 -27.50
N LEU A 823 -28.31 -2.43 -28.35
CA LEU A 823 -27.94 -1.00 -28.36
C LEU A 823 -28.64 -0.32 -27.18
N LEU A 824 -27.85 0.12 -26.20
CA LEU A 824 -28.37 0.84 -25.01
C LEU A 824 -28.55 2.33 -25.29
N TRP A 825 -27.61 2.92 -26.00
CA TRP A 825 -27.62 4.33 -26.37
C TRP A 825 -26.80 4.58 -27.64
N LYS A 826 -27.24 5.56 -28.35
CA LYS A 826 -26.55 6.10 -29.54
C LYS A 826 -26.63 7.63 -29.51
N ASP A 827 -25.53 8.32 -29.77
CA ASP A 827 -25.50 9.76 -29.88
C ASP A 827 -26.47 10.22 -31.02
N PRO A 828 -27.50 11.01 -30.66
CA PRO A 828 -28.52 11.43 -31.64
C PRO A 828 -28.00 12.38 -32.70
N ARG A 829 -26.83 12.95 -32.56
CA ARG A 829 -26.21 13.86 -33.53
C ARG A 829 -25.70 13.13 -34.78
N ASN A 830 -25.44 11.83 -34.70
CA ASN A 830 -24.91 10.98 -35.77
C ASN A 830 -23.59 11.57 -36.36
N VAL A 831 -22.67 11.97 -35.48
CA VAL A 831 -21.37 12.53 -35.87
C VAL A 831 -20.29 11.52 -35.56
N GLY A 832 -19.42 11.28 -36.56
CA GLY A 832 -18.23 10.44 -36.37
C GLY A 832 -17.07 11.20 -35.72
N TRP A 833 -16.07 10.46 -35.27
CA TRP A 833 -14.82 11.04 -34.78
C TRP A 833 -14.06 11.72 -35.95
N LYS A 834 -13.09 12.58 -35.64
CA LYS A 834 -12.28 13.34 -36.60
C LYS A 834 -10.84 12.83 -36.56
N ASP A 835 -10.21 12.75 -37.73
CA ASP A 835 -8.79 12.41 -37.85
C ASP A 835 -7.92 13.31 -36.96
N LYS A 836 -6.91 12.74 -36.34
CA LYS A 836 -5.88 13.46 -35.57
C LYS A 836 -6.50 14.46 -34.56
N THR A 837 -7.58 14.03 -33.93
CA THR A 837 -8.29 14.81 -32.91
C THR A 837 -8.42 13.97 -31.65
N SER A 838 -8.06 14.54 -30.53
CA SER A 838 -8.12 13.87 -29.21
C SER A 838 -9.47 14.09 -28.54
N TYR A 839 -9.96 13.05 -27.91
CA TYR A 839 -11.22 13.01 -27.20
C TYR A 839 -11.04 12.37 -25.83
N ARG A 840 -11.46 13.04 -24.77
CA ARG A 840 -11.48 12.48 -23.42
C ARG A 840 -12.84 11.87 -23.15
N TRP A 841 -12.90 10.57 -22.82
CA TRP A 841 -14.12 9.99 -22.28
C TRP A 841 -14.06 9.95 -20.76
N ARG A 842 -15.25 9.94 -20.14
CA ARG A 842 -15.47 9.61 -18.73
C ARG A 842 -16.63 8.63 -18.65
N LEU A 843 -16.38 7.47 -18.09
CA LEU A 843 -17.36 6.46 -17.77
C LEU A 843 -17.60 6.47 -16.26
N LEU A 844 -18.87 6.48 -15.85
CA LEU A 844 -19.30 6.19 -14.50
C LEU A 844 -20.13 4.90 -14.57
N HIS A 845 -19.69 3.86 -13.90
CA HIS A 845 -20.39 2.57 -13.84
C HIS A 845 -20.61 2.17 -12.39
N ARG A 846 -21.87 1.89 -12.03
CA ARG A 846 -22.29 1.42 -10.69
C ARG A 846 -23.17 0.20 -10.89
N PRO A 847 -22.59 -0.98 -11.04
CA PRO A 847 -23.30 -2.20 -11.44
C PRO A 847 -24.35 -2.65 -10.41
N GLN A 848 -24.14 -2.40 -9.11
CA GLN A 848 -25.10 -2.71 -8.05
C GLN A 848 -26.49 -2.14 -8.31
N VAL A 849 -26.56 -0.94 -8.89
CA VAL A 849 -27.82 -0.26 -9.25
C VAL A 849 -28.03 -0.19 -10.77
N GLY A 850 -27.15 -0.79 -11.56
CA GLY A 850 -27.19 -0.79 -13.02
C GLY A 850 -26.96 0.58 -13.66
N TYR A 851 -26.34 1.53 -12.94
CA TYR A 851 -26.11 2.89 -13.44
C TYR A 851 -24.90 2.91 -14.39
N ILE A 852 -25.12 3.46 -15.58
CA ILE A 852 -24.10 3.72 -16.59
C ILE A 852 -24.26 5.15 -17.09
N ARG A 853 -23.18 5.91 -17.15
CA ARG A 853 -23.13 7.21 -17.82
C ARG A 853 -21.79 7.39 -18.53
N VAL A 854 -21.85 7.80 -19.79
CA VAL A 854 -20.70 8.06 -20.64
C VAL A 854 -20.72 9.53 -21.06
N LEU A 855 -19.64 10.23 -20.78
CA LEU A 855 -19.39 11.60 -21.20
C LEU A 855 -18.22 11.61 -22.18
N LEU A 856 -18.28 12.44 -23.20
CA LEU A 856 -17.20 12.60 -24.17
C LEU A 856 -16.91 14.10 -24.39
N TYR A 857 -15.63 14.44 -24.37
CA TYR A 857 -15.15 15.79 -24.54
C TYR A 857 -14.24 15.90 -25.77
N GLU A 858 -14.35 17.01 -26.49
CA GLU A 858 -13.38 17.49 -27.51
C GLU A 858 -12.73 18.76 -26.94
N GLY A 859 -11.47 18.71 -26.51
CA GLY A 859 -10.91 19.77 -25.71
C GLY A 859 -11.73 20.00 -24.45
N PRO A 860 -12.01 21.25 -24.08
CA PRO A 860 -12.83 21.56 -22.90
C PRO A 860 -14.35 21.39 -23.13
N GLN A 861 -14.80 21.05 -24.34
CA GLN A 861 -16.21 20.99 -24.68
C GLN A 861 -16.79 19.59 -24.51
N LEU A 862 -17.81 19.46 -23.68
CA LEU A 862 -18.63 18.26 -23.64
C LEU A 862 -19.38 18.11 -24.98
N VAL A 863 -19.00 17.09 -25.75
CA VAL A 863 -19.58 16.86 -27.08
C VAL A 863 -20.61 15.72 -27.10
N ALA A 864 -20.57 14.80 -26.14
CA ALA A 864 -21.65 13.80 -25.98
C ALA A 864 -21.87 13.47 -24.50
N ASP A 865 -23.11 13.22 -24.15
CA ASP A 865 -23.54 12.76 -22.84
C ASP A 865 -24.67 11.75 -23.02
N SER A 866 -24.46 10.53 -22.56
CA SER A 866 -25.46 9.47 -22.64
C SER A 866 -26.66 9.74 -21.74
N GLY A 867 -26.52 10.65 -20.76
CA GLY A 867 -27.40 10.68 -19.62
C GLY A 867 -27.33 9.40 -18.80
N VAL A 868 -28.22 9.26 -17.83
CA VAL A 868 -28.30 8.05 -17.01
C VAL A 868 -28.93 6.92 -17.80
N ILE A 869 -28.17 5.82 -17.95
CA ILE A 869 -28.64 4.57 -18.55
C ILE A 869 -28.73 3.53 -17.45
N LEU A 870 -29.82 2.78 -17.42
CA LEU A 870 -29.99 1.69 -16.46
C LEU A 870 -29.97 0.36 -17.19
N ASP A 871 -28.99 -0.43 -16.91
CA ASP A 871 -28.85 -1.81 -17.40
C ASP A 871 -28.08 -2.65 -16.38
N THR A 872 -28.57 -3.83 -16.06
CA THR A 872 -28.02 -4.78 -15.10
C THR A 872 -27.61 -6.08 -15.76
N THR A 873 -27.35 -6.07 -17.06
CA THR A 873 -27.00 -7.29 -17.82
C THR A 873 -25.67 -7.86 -17.34
N MET A 874 -24.67 -7.02 -17.05
CA MET A 874 -23.43 -7.37 -16.38
C MET A 874 -23.33 -6.54 -15.09
N ARG A 875 -23.04 -7.20 -13.96
CA ARG A 875 -23.02 -6.58 -12.64
C ARG A 875 -21.62 -6.35 -12.08
N GLY A 876 -20.67 -6.11 -12.95
CA GLY A 876 -19.27 -5.87 -12.67
C GLY A 876 -18.39 -6.56 -13.71
N GLY A 877 -17.08 -6.49 -13.53
CA GLY A 877 -16.09 -7.10 -14.42
C GLY A 877 -14.94 -6.18 -14.77
N ARG A 878 -14.15 -6.61 -15.72
CA ARG A 878 -12.87 -6.02 -16.11
C ARG A 878 -13.02 -4.86 -17.10
N LEU A 879 -11.98 -4.03 -17.20
CA LEU A 879 -11.89 -2.91 -18.15
C LEU A 879 -10.94 -3.23 -19.30
N GLY A 880 -11.07 -2.50 -20.40
CA GLY A 880 -10.15 -2.62 -21.50
C GLY A 880 -10.43 -1.66 -22.66
N VAL A 881 -9.67 -1.83 -23.72
CA VAL A 881 -9.83 -1.06 -24.97
C VAL A 881 -10.28 -1.96 -26.13
N PHE A 882 -10.92 -1.34 -27.14
CA PHE A 882 -11.55 -2.02 -28.25
C PHE A 882 -11.15 -1.41 -29.59
N CYS A 883 -10.77 -2.22 -30.54
CA CYS A 883 -10.60 -1.87 -31.94
C CYS A 883 -11.38 -2.79 -32.87
N PHE A 884 -11.75 -2.29 -34.03
CA PHE A 884 -12.33 -3.07 -35.10
C PHE A 884 -12.07 -2.41 -36.45
N SER A 885 -11.23 -3.02 -37.26
CA SER A 885 -10.80 -2.55 -38.57
C SER A 885 -10.15 -1.15 -38.57
N GLN A 886 -9.64 -0.69 -37.46
CA GLN A 886 -9.04 0.63 -37.30
C GLN A 886 -7.58 0.50 -36.88
N GLU A 887 -6.69 1.17 -37.64
CA GLU A 887 -5.26 1.23 -37.34
C GLU A 887 -4.88 2.52 -36.58
N ASN A 888 -3.71 2.51 -35.97
CA ASN A 888 -3.08 3.66 -35.33
C ASN A 888 -3.99 4.41 -34.35
N ILE A 889 -4.52 3.68 -33.37
CA ILE A 889 -5.30 4.22 -32.27
C ILE A 889 -4.40 4.37 -31.06
N ILE A 890 -4.43 5.54 -30.42
CA ILE A 890 -3.74 5.83 -29.17
C ILE A 890 -4.81 6.00 -28.08
N TRP A 891 -4.72 5.23 -27.00
CA TRP A 891 -5.43 5.44 -25.75
C TRP A 891 -4.41 5.90 -24.72
N SER A 892 -4.42 7.18 -24.40
CA SER A 892 -3.44 7.82 -23.53
C SER A 892 -4.08 8.34 -22.25
N ASN A 893 -3.25 8.59 -21.23
CA ASN A 893 -3.69 9.10 -19.93
C ASN A 893 -4.89 8.30 -19.39
N LEU A 894 -4.78 6.97 -19.46
CA LEU A 894 -5.77 6.05 -18.92
C LEU A 894 -5.78 6.14 -17.41
N GLN A 895 -6.98 6.27 -16.85
CA GLN A 895 -7.18 6.34 -15.40
C GLN A 895 -8.45 5.60 -15.04
N TYR A 896 -8.35 4.66 -14.13
CA TYR A 896 -9.52 4.12 -13.44
C TYR A 896 -9.46 4.44 -11.96
N ARG A 897 -10.60 4.55 -11.33
CA ARG A 897 -10.75 4.72 -9.90
C ARG A 897 -11.89 3.86 -9.41
N CYS A 898 -11.66 3.06 -8.38
CA CYS A 898 -12.73 2.33 -7.72
C CYS A 898 -13.72 3.33 -7.12
N ASN A 899 -14.98 3.18 -7.45
CA ASN A 899 -16.02 4.06 -6.96
C ASN A 899 -17.38 3.37 -7.08
N ASP A 900 -17.94 3.00 -5.97
CA ASP A 900 -19.27 2.39 -5.84
C ASP A 900 -20.35 3.40 -5.42
N THR A 901 -19.96 4.64 -5.08
CA THR A 901 -20.88 5.68 -4.64
C THR A 901 -21.90 6.04 -5.74
N VAL A 902 -23.18 5.98 -5.41
CA VAL A 902 -24.26 6.26 -6.36
C VAL A 902 -24.35 7.75 -6.62
N PRO A 903 -24.24 8.22 -7.88
CA PRO A 903 -24.32 9.64 -8.21
C PRO A 903 -25.68 10.26 -7.87
N VAL A 904 -25.67 11.57 -7.58
CA VAL A 904 -26.89 12.32 -7.17
C VAL A 904 -27.97 12.30 -8.25
N ASP A 905 -27.61 12.25 -9.52
CA ASP A 905 -28.55 12.21 -10.65
C ASP A 905 -29.26 10.85 -10.81
N PHE A 906 -28.88 9.82 -10.03
CA PHE A 906 -29.60 8.57 -9.91
C PHE A 906 -30.87 8.68 -9.05
N GLU A 907 -30.99 9.65 -8.14
CA GLU A 907 -32.13 9.77 -7.21
C GLU A 907 -33.51 9.72 -7.86
N PRO A 908 -33.74 10.33 -9.04
CA PRO A 908 -35.01 10.20 -9.73
C PRO A 908 -35.39 8.76 -10.13
N PHE A 909 -34.37 7.90 -10.34
CA PHE A 909 -34.52 6.52 -10.79
C PHE A 909 -34.65 5.54 -9.63
N ARG A 910 -34.11 5.87 -8.45
CA ARG A 910 -34.15 5.01 -7.25
C ARG A 910 -35.60 4.58 -6.91
N ARG A 911 -36.57 5.47 -7.02
CA ARG A 911 -37.99 5.17 -6.77
C ARG A 911 -38.57 4.18 -7.77
N VAL A 912 -38.14 4.25 -9.01
CA VAL A 912 -38.64 3.39 -10.09
C VAL A 912 -38.16 1.95 -9.92
N ILE A 913 -36.97 1.77 -9.42
CA ILE A 913 -36.38 0.43 -9.16
C ILE A 913 -37.00 -0.22 -7.92
N LEU A 914 -37.27 0.56 -6.87
CA LEU A 914 -37.92 0.07 -5.64
C LEU A 914 -39.42 -0.25 -5.82
N GLU A 915 -40.03 0.22 -6.88
CA GLU A 915 -41.45 -0.02 -7.20
C GLU A 915 -41.66 -1.14 -8.25
N GLN A 916 -40.56 -1.72 -8.78
CA GLN A 916 -40.68 -2.92 -9.64
C GLN A 916 -40.61 -4.17 -8.74
N PRO A 917 -41.69 -5.06 -8.77
CA PRO A 917 -41.77 -6.26 -7.93
C PRO A 917 -40.77 -7.33 -8.31
#